data_911431659b3ef0713f741bc28252e12c
#
_entry.id   911431659b3ef0713f741bc28252e12c
#
_cell.length_a   1.000
_cell.length_b   1.000
_cell.length_c   1.000
_cell.angle_alpha   90.00
_cell.angle_beta   90.00
_cell.angle_gamma   90.00
#
_symmetry.space_group_name_H-M   'P 1'
#
loop_
_entity.id
_entity.type
_entity.pdbx_description
1 polymer ?
#
loop_
_entity_poly.entity_id
_entity_poly.type
_entity_poly.pdbx_seq_one_letter_code
_entity_poly.pdbx_strand_id
1 'polypeptide(L)'
;VTAATHSTLFPPVPDTADAVLEGLDLEQREVATALHGPVCVLAGAGTGKTRAITHRIAYGVRAGVLQPSSVLAVTFTNRAAGEMRGRLRQLGAQGVQARTFHSAALRQLQYFWPKAIGGSLPRLVDRKIQLVADAAAACRIRLDRGELRDVTAEIEWSKVTQTVPADYPLAAVKAGRDAPRDPAEIAQLYAVYEDLKRDRAVIDFEDVLLLTVAVLQDRHDIADQVRSQYQHFVVDEYQDVSPLQQRLLELWLGDRDSLCVVGDASQTIYSFTGATPDHLIDFRARHPGATVVKLVRDYRSTPQVVRLANGLLAQARGRAADHRLELVSQRAPGPDPVFSEYPDEPAEAEGAAGRIRELVDAGVPAAEIAILFRTNSQSETYEQALADAGVPYQLRGAERFFDRPEVRKAGVALRGAARFGGNDSLLDDVVTLPSQVRAVLSGEGWTTEPPAGSGAVRERWESLAALANLAHDFAAARPDATLSDFVAELDERAGAQHAPTVQGVTLASLHSAKGLEWDVVFLVGIAEGMMPITYAKTDEQIEEERRLLYVGVTRARERLHVSWALARAPGGRPSRRPSRFLDGLRPGSATMGRSAAGTSGGVERGSTSGTVVAPRRTQRTPARCRVCGRTLTDAGEMKLMRCEDCPSDMDEGIYERLREWRADQARRSGQPAFCVFTDKTLMAIAEAVPDDDGELARIPGVGVRKLNRYGAEVLAICAGREVVGDDERD
;
A
#
# COMPACT_ATOMS: atom_id res chain seq x y z
N VAL A 1 -18.91 52.08 -4.14
CA VAL A 1 -17.86 51.44 -3.37
C VAL A 1 -18.54 50.35 -2.52
N THR A 2 -18.68 49.16 -3.08
CA THR A 2 -19.21 47.99 -2.39
C THR A 2 -18.01 47.09 -1.98
N ALA A 3 -17.79 46.95 -0.68
CA ALA A 3 -16.80 46.07 -0.12
C ALA A 3 -17.18 44.61 -0.39
N ALA A 4 -16.35 43.91 -1.18
CA ALA A 4 -16.44 42.46 -1.31
C ALA A 4 -15.94 41.80 0.00
N THR A 5 -16.87 41.23 0.74
CA THR A 5 -16.57 40.38 1.90
C THR A 5 -15.86 39.10 1.41
N HIS A 6 -14.60 38.93 1.78
CA HIS A 6 -13.87 37.66 1.63
C HIS A 6 -14.59 36.56 2.41
N SER A 7 -15.18 35.63 1.68
CA SER A 7 -15.79 34.41 2.22
C SER A 7 -14.71 33.56 2.87
N THR A 8 -14.89 33.24 4.14
CA THR A 8 -14.09 32.32 4.94
C THR A 8 -14.03 30.94 4.27
N LEU A 9 -12.84 30.39 4.11
CA LEU A 9 -12.50 29.09 3.47
C LEU A 9 -13.08 27.84 4.20
N PHE A 10 -13.80 28.03 5.29
CA PHE A 10 -14.49 26.94 6.00
C PHE A 10 -15.99 27.28 6.09
N PRO A 11 -16.85 26.29 5.76
CA PRO A 11 -18.29 26.48 6.00
C PRO A 11 -18.51 26.73 7.51
N PRO A 12 -19.48 27.58 7.86
CA PRO A 12 -19.81 27.85 9.26
C PRO A 12 -20.17 26.53 9.97
N VAL A 13 -19.73 26.40 11.24
CA VAL A 13 -20.08 25.25 12.07
C VAL A 13 -21.62 25.21 12.19
N PRO A 14 -22.27 24.05 11.92
CA PRO A 14 -23.72 23.93 12.00
C PRO A 14 -24.26 24.42 13.36
N ASP A 15 -25.22 25.35 13.37
CA ASP A 15 -25.74 25.94 14.61
C ASP A 15 -26.75 25.04 15.32
N THR A 16 -27.40 24.11 14.61
CA THR A 16 -28.41 23.20 15.16
C THR A 16 -28.03 21.72 14.89
N ALA A 17 -28.63 20.80 15.64
CA ALA A 17 -28.46 19.38 15.40
C ALA A 17 -28.94 18.99 13.99
N ASP A 18 -30.07 19.52 13.54
CA ASP A 18 -30.62 19.20 12.22
C ASP A 18 -29.75 19.72 11.06
N ALA A 19 -29.04 20.84 11.25
CA ALA A 19 -28.11 21.35 10.26
C ALA A 19 -26.95 20.39 9.99
N VAL A 20 -26.59 19.52 10.95
CA VAL A 20 -25.61 18.45 10.75
C VAL A 20 -26.11 17.41 9.75
N LEU A 21 -27.42 17.23 9.60
CA LEU A 21 -28.04 16.25 8.69
C LEU A 21 -28.18 16.77 7.26
N GLU A 22 -27.93 18.06 7.03
CA GLU A 22 -28.03 18.66 5.69
C GLU A 22 -27.01 18.05 4.75
N GLY A 23 -27.46 17.78 3.51
CA GLY A 23 -26.63 17.17 2.47
C GLY A 23 -26.31 15.67 2.67
N LEU A 24 -26.85 15.02 3.70
CA LEU A 24 -26.86 13.55 3.80
C LEU A 24 -28.00 12.96 2.95
N ASP A 25 -27.72 11.84 2.30
CA ASP A 25 -28.79 11.04 1.69
C ASP A 25 -29.64 10.32 2.76
N LEU A 26 -30.68 9.62 2.31
CA LEU A 26 -31.63 8.97 3.21
C LEU A 26 -30.97 7.94 4.12
N GLU A 27 -30.11 7.08 3.56
CA GLU A 27 -29.43 6.02 4.29
C GLU A 27 -28.36 6.59 5.22
N GLN A 28 -27.57 7.58 4.77
CA GLN A 28 -26.61 8.28 5.62
C GLN A 28 -27.31 9.01 6.78
N ARG A 29 -28.49 9.59 6.53
CA ARG A 29 -29.30 10.24 7.56
C ARG A 29 -29.83 9.22 8.56
N GLU A 30 -30.28 8.04 8.10
CA GLU A 30 -30.68 6.94 8.98
C GLU A 30 -29.53 6.52 9.91
N VAL A 31 -28.30 6.38 9.38
CA VAL A 31 -27.10 6.13 10.20
C VAL A 31 -26.88 7.26 11.21
N ALA A 32 -26.97 8.51 10.77
CA ALA A 32 -26.70 9.67 11.63
C ALA A 32 -27.69 9.79 12.79
N THR A 33 -28.94 9.42 12.60
CA THR A 33 -30.02 9.56 13.59
C THR A 33 -30.20 8.32 14.48
N ALA A 34 -29.66 7.15 14.11
CA ALA A 34 -29.75 5.90 14.88
C ALA A 34 -28.81 5.95 16.11
N LEU A 35 -29.08 6.78 17.12
CA LEU A 35 -28.18 7.05 18.25
C LEU A 35 -28.19 5.98 19.35
N HIS A 36 -29.22 5.15 19.45
CA HIS A 36 -29.42 4.17 20.52
C HIS A 36 -29.21 2.74 20.03
N GLY A 37 -28.71 1.89 20.92
CA GLY A 37 -28.47 0.47 20.65
C GLY A 37 -27.31 0.22 19.67
N PRO A 38 -27.07 -1.05 19.34
CA PRO A 38 -26.03 -1.42 18.38
C PRO A 38 -26.46 -1.07 16.95
N VAL A 39 -25.52 -0.52 16.18
CA VAL A 39 -25.75 -0.12 14.78
C VAL A 39 -24.68 -0.76 13.89
N CYS A 40 -25.11 -1.44 12.85
CA CYS A 40 -24.23 -2.01 11.83
C CYS A 40 -24.48 -1.30 10.49
N VAL A 41 -23.45 -0.65 9.98
CA VAL A 41 -23.50 0.04 8.69
C VAL A 41 -22.73 -0.79 7.67
N LEU A 42 -23.45 -1.46 6.79
CA LEU A 42 -22.88 -2.17 5.65
C LEU A 42 -22.72 -1.15 4.52
N ALA A 43 -21.48 -0.75 4.24
CA ALA A 43 -21.22 0.41 3.39
C ALA A 43 -20.18 0.09 2.32
N GLY A 44 -20.60 0.02 1.05
CA GLY A 44 -19.72 -0.24 -0.07
C GLY A 44 -18.66 0.83 -0.33
N ALA A 45 -17.80 0.60 -1.31
CA ALA A 45 -16.80 1.58 -1.72
C ALA A 45 -17.48 2.88 -2.19
N GLY A 46 -16.90 4.04 -1.88
CA GLY A 46 -17.39 5.33 -2.37
C GLY A 46 -18.71 5.84 -1.76
N THR A 47 -19.34 5.09 -0.83
CA THR A 47 -20.68 5.42 -0.28
C THR A 47 -20.66 6.45 0.85
N GLY A 48 -19.48 6.98 1.21
CA GLY A 48 -19.37 7.99 2.26
C GLY A 48 -19.44 7.41 3.67
N LYS A 49 -18.91 6.19 3.91
CA LYS A 49 -18.78 5.54 5.22
C LYS A 49 -18.38 6.52 6.34
N THR A 50 -17.21 7.12 6.19
CA THR A 50 -16.66 8.04 7.19
C THR A 50 -17.52 9.29 7.35
N ARG A 51 -18.18 9.76 6.28
CA ARG A 51 -19.13 10.88 6.35
C ARG A 51 -20.33 10.51 7.24
N ALA A 52 -20.95 9.37 7.00
CA ALA A 52 -22.11 8.92 7.76
C ALA A 52 -21.82 8.82 9.26
N ILE A 53 -20.68 8.18 9.65
CA ILE A 53 -20.33 8.02 11.07
C ILE A 53 -19.86 9.32 11.73
N THR A 54 -19.19 10.21 11.02
CA THR A 54 -18.80 11.51 11.58
C THR A 54 -20.02 12.42 11.81
N HIS A 55 -21.00 12.39 10.91
CA HIS A 55 -22.27 13.10 11.09
C HIS A 55 -23.12 12.48 12.20
N ARG A 56 -23.15 11.13 12.35
CA ARG A 56 -23.77 10.46 13.50
C ARG A 56 -23.21 10.95 14.82
N ILE A 57 -21.88 10.98 14.95
CA ILE A 57 -21.22 11.48 16.18
C ILE A 57 -21.58 12.94 16.40
N ALA A 58 -21.45 13.78 15.37
CA ALA A 58 -21.71 15.21 15.48
C ALA A 58 -23.19 15.49 15.79
N TYR A 59 -24.13 14.78 15.16
CA TYR A 59 -25.56 14.88 15.46
C TYR A 59 -25.85 14.48 16.90
N GLY A 60 -25.32 13.36 17.39
CA GLY A 60 -25.53 12.90 18.76
C GLY A 60 -24.95 13.86 19.81
N VAL A 61 -23.80 14.48 19.51
CA VAL A 61 -23.20 15.54 20.37
C VAL A 61 -24.07 16.79 20.40
N ARG A 62 -24.55 17.26 19.24
CA ARG A 62 -25.40 18.45 19.15
C ARG A 62 -26.79 18.24 19.73
N ALA A 63 -27.34 17.03 19.58
CA ALA A 63 -28.61 16.66 20.23
C ALA A 63 -28.50 16.43 21.73
N GLY A 64 -27.29 16.55 22.33
CA GLY A 64 -27.06 16.34 23.76
C GLY A 64 -27.12 14.87 24.21
N VAL A 65 -27.21 13.92 23.27
CA VAL A 65 -27.28 12.48 23.57
C VAL A 65 -25.88 11.91 23.83
N LEU A 66 -24.86 12.40 23.12
CA LEU A 66 -23.47 11.95 23.26
C LEU A 66 -22.63 13.03 23.91
N GLN A 67 -21.92 12.68 24.98
CA GLN A 67 -20.88 13.54 25.54
C GLN A 67 -19.60 13.37 24.72
N PRO A 68 -18.99 14.43 24.13
CA PRO A 68 -17.84 14.30 23.25
C PRO A 68 -16.68 13.49 23.86
N SER A 69 -16.37 13.70 25.14
CA SER A 69 -15.27 13.03 25.84
C SER A 69 -15.53 11.55 26.12
N SER A 70 -16.81 11.11 26.07
CA SER A 70 -17.18 9.71 26.26
C SER A 70 -17.28 8.90 24.97
N VAL A 71 -17.05 9.53 23.79
CA VAL A 71 -17.04 8.86 22.50
C VAL A 71 -15.62 8.46 22.12
N LEU A 72 -15.41 7.16 21.85
CA LEU A 72 -14.20 6.62 21.24
C LEU A 72 -14.50 6.12 19.82
N ALA A 73 -14.00 6.85 18.84
CA ALA A 73 -14.06 6.46 17.45
C ALA A 73 -12.75 5.75 17.08
N VAL A 74 -12.85 4.52 16.59
CA VAL A 74 -11.69 3.69 16.30
C VAL A 74 -11.61 3.43 14.80
N THR A 75 -10.42 3.55 14.23
CA THR A 75 -10.13 3.31 12.82
C THR A 75 -8.85 2.51 12.65
N PHE A 76 -8.58 2.03 11.43
CA PHE A 76 -7.45 1.16 11.16
C PHE A 76 -6.11 1.90 11.09
N THR A 77 -6.08 3.13 10.56
CA THR A 77 -4.83 3.89 10.35
C THR A 77 -4.82 5.21 11.10
N ASN A 78 -3.63 5.68 11.50
CA ASN A 78 -3.46 6.99 12.11
C ASN A 78 -3.91 8.14 11.19
N ARG A 79 -3.73 7.98 9.87
CA ARG A 79 -4.21 8.92 8.86
C ARG A 79 -5.74 9.05 8.93
N ALA A 80 -6.47 7.94 8.88
CA ALA A 80 -7.93 7.95 8.96
C ALA A 80 -8.42 8.56 10.29
N ALA A 81 -7.72 8.26 11.40
CA ALA A 81 -8.02 8.89 12.70
C ALA A 81 -7.83 10.41 12.65
N GLY A 82 -6.78 10.91 12.01
CA GLY A 82 -6.52 12.34 11.80
C GLY A 82 -7.59 13.02 10.95
N GLU A 83 -7.94 12.41 9.83
CA GLU A 83 -9.01 12.88 8.93
C GLU A 83 -10.37 12.92 9.67
N MET A 84 -10.68 11.88 10.44
CA MET A 84 -11.90 11.82 11.26
C MET A 84 -11.94 12.94 12.31
N ARG A 85 -10.84 13.19 13.03
CA ARG A 85 -10.73 14.32 13.97
C ARG A 85 -10.96 15.66 13.28
N GLY A 86 -10.35 15.86 12.10
CA GLY A 86 -10.55 17.07 11.30
C GLY A 86 -12.01 17.31 10.96
N ARG A 87 -12.70 16.28 10.44
CA ARG A 87 -14.13 16.35 10.08
C ARG A 87 -15.02 16.59 11.30
N LEU A 88 -14.75 15.91 12.42
CA LEU A 88 -15.51 16.11 13.67
C LEU A 88 -15.37 17.54 14.20
N ARG A 89 -14.18 18.13 14.10
CA ARG A 89 -13.97 19.55 14.47
C ARG A 89 -14.81 20.49 13.59
N GLN A 90 -14.82 20.26 12.26
CA GLN A 90 -15.61 21.04 11.31
C GLN A 90 -17.12 20.94 11.58
N LEU A 91 -17.58 19.77 12.05
CA LEU A 91 -18.98 19.53 12.42
C LEU A 91 -19.33 20.01 13.85
N GLY A 92 -18.35 20.60 14.57
CA GLY A 92 -18.55 21.10 15.93
C GLY A 92 -18.57 20.04 17.02
N ALA A 93 -18.14 18.83 16.75
CA ALA A 93 -17.99 17.73 17.73
C ALA A 93 -16.57 17.67 18.29
N GLN A 94 -16.12 18.78 18.91
CA GLN A 94 -14.81 18.88 19.55
C GLN A 94 -14.75 18.00 20.80
N GLY A 95 -13.57 17.42 21.09
CA GLY A 95 -13.36 16.59 22.30
C GLY A 95 -13.58 15.09 22.07
N VAL A 96 -14.17 14.68 20.95
CA VAL A 96 -14.30 13.27 20.57
C VAL A 96 -12.91 12.66 20.34
N GLN A 97 -12.70 11.47 20.90
CA GLN A 97 -11.44 10.73 20.75
C GLN A 97 -11.52 9.85 19.48
N ALA A 98 -10.78 10.22 18.42
CA ALA A 98 -10.60 9.37 17.25
C ALA A 98 -9.16 8.83 17.22
N ARG A 99 -8.99 7.49 17.25
CA ARG A 99 -7.72 6.79 17.42
C ARG A 99 -7.70 5.48 16.63
N THR A 100 -6.50 4.88 16.48
CA THR A 100 -6.39 3.45 16.14
C THR A 100 -6.53 2.59 17.40
N PHE A 101 -6.87 1.31 17.25
CA PHE A 101 -6.89 0.35 18.38
C PHE A 101 -5.60 0.42 19.19
N HIS A 102 -4.45 0.32 18.53
CA HIS A 102 -3.14 0.35 19.19
C HIS A 102 -2.86 1.68 19.91
N SER A 103 -3.21 2.82 19.30
CA SER A 103 -2.96 4.12 19.94
C SER A 103 -3.88 4.35 21.15
N ALA A 104 -5.11 3.84 21.12
CA ALA A 104 -6.01 3.87 22.27
C ALA A 104 -5.51 2.94 23.39
N ALA A 105 -5.16 1.70 23.05
CA ALA A 105 -4.62 0.71 23.99
C ALA A 105 -3.31 1.17 24.62
N LEU A 106 -2.36 1.67 23.83
CA LEU A 106 -1.06 2.14 24.36
C LEU A 106 -1.24 3.27 25.37
N ARG A 107 -2.15 4.23 25.10
CA ARG A 107 -2.45 5.32 26.03
C ARG A 107 -3.04 4.80 27.35
N GLN A 108 -3.96 3.84 27.26
CA GLN A 108 -4.53 3.20 28.45
C GLN A 108 -3.45 2.42 29.22
N LEU A 109 -2.65 1.66 28.50
CA LEU A 109 -1.58 0.85 29.08
C LEU A 109 -0.56 1.75 29.81
N GLN A 110 -0.11 2.84 29.19
CA GLN A 110 0.80 3.82 29.79
C GLN A 110 0.23 4.44 31.07
N TYR A 111 -1.07 4.77 31.07
CA TYR A 111 -1.73 5.37 32.22
C TYR A 111 -1.94 4.40 33.38
N PHE A 112 -2.37 3.17 33.09
CA PHE A 112 -2.74 2.21 34.10
C PHE A 112 -1.61 1.26 34.52
N TRP A 113 -0.51 1.18 33.78
CA TRP A 113 0.60 0.26 34.07
C TRP A 113 1.13 0.36 35.49
N PRO A 114 1.43 1.56 36.02
CA PRO A 114 1.93 1.70 37.40
C PRO A 114 0.95 1.20 38.44
N LYS A 115 -0.35 1.30 38.18
CA LYS A 115 -1.42 0.82 39.06
C LYS A 115 -1.69 -0.68 38.93
N ALA A 116 -1.60 -1.22 37.71
CA ALA A 116 -1.92 -2.59 37.40
C ALA A 116 -0.78 -3.57 37.75
N ILE A 117 0.44 -3.22 37.36
CA ILE A 117 1.63 -4.08 37.41
C ILE A 117 2.70 -3.50 38.34
N GLY A 118 2.82 -2.15 38.38
CA GLY A 118 3.91 -1.46 39.06
C GLY A 118 5.08 -1.13 38.13
N GLY A 119 5.92 -0.18 38.56
CA GLY A 119 7.07 0.27 37.75
C GLY A 119 6.65 1.02 36.48
N SER A 120 7.56 1.06 35.53
CA SER A 120 7.35 1.70 34.20
C SER A 120 6.98 0.65 33.14
N LEU A 121 6.16 1.06 32.18
CA LEU A 121 5.84 0.24 31.01
C LEU A 121 7.13 -0.14 30.26
N PRO A 122 7.35 -1.41 29.92
CA PRO A 122 8.48 -1.82 29.12
C PRO A 122 8.57 -1.07 27.79
N ARG A 123 9.80 -0.90 27.28
CA ARG A 123 10.04 -0.16 26.06
C ARG A 123 9.48 -0.89 24.83
N LEU A 124 8.76 -0.18 23.99
CA LEU A 124 8.30 -0.70 22.70
C LEU A 124 9.51 -0.90 21.75
N VAL A 125 9.58 -2.08 21.13
CA VAL A 125 10.65 -2.43 20.18
C VAL A 125 10.39 -1.80 18.82
N ASP A 126 11.38 -1.06 18.31
CA ASP A 126 11.30 -0.42 16.98
C ASP A 126 11.54 -1.42 15.82
N ARG A 127 12.36 -2.45 16.05
CA ARG A 127 12.79 -3.42 15.04
C ARG A 127 12.59 -4.86 15.54
N LYS A 128 11.38 -5.36 15.43
CA LYS A 128 11.00 -6.74 15.77
C LYS A 128 11.86 -7.79 15.08
N ILE A 129 12.16 -7.58 13.79
CA ILE A 129 12.94 -8.51 12.97
C ILE A 129 14.31 -8.85 13.58
N GLN A 130 14.93 -7.92 14.32
CA GLN A 130 16.19 -8.18 15.00
C GLN A 130 16.03 -9.15 16.17
N LEU A 131 14.93 -9.02 16.93
CA LEU A 131 14.64 -9.98 18.03
C LEU A 131 14.32 -11.37 17.50
N VAL A 132 13.64 -11.47 16.36
CA VAL A 132 13.37 -12.76 15.68
C VAL A 132 14.69 -13.37 15.19
N ALA A 133 15.62 -12.56 14.67
CA ALA A 133 16.95 -13.03 14.29
C ALA A 133 17.76 -13.55 15.51
N ASP A 134 17.68 -12.84 16.62
CA ASP A 134 18.33 -13.26 17.88
C ASP A 134 17.71 -14.58 18.41
N ALA A 135 16.38 -14.73 18.31
CA ALA A 135 15.69 -15.97 18.68
C ALA A 135 16.12 -17.14 17.77
N ALA A 136 16.22 -16.92 16.47
CA ALA A 136 16.70 -17.91 15.52
C ALA A 136 18.14 -18.36 15.85
N ALA A 137 19.01 -17.40 16.16
CA ALA A 137 20.39 -17.71 16.60
C ALA A 137 20.43 -18.53 17.90
N ALA A 138 19.57 -18.20 18.88
CA ALA A 138 19.47 -18.97 20.15
C ALA A 138 18.94 -20.37 19.89
N CYS A 139 18.03 -20.59 18.97
CA CYS A 139 17.55 -21.89 18.54
C CYS A 139 18.53 -22.63 17.62
N ARG A 140 19.63 -22.01 17.20
CA ARG A 140 20.59 -22.52 16.20
C ARG A 140 19.94 -22.76 14.82
N ILE A 141 18.91 -22.00 14.48
CA ILE A 141 18.20 -22.06 13.21
C ILE A 141 18.75 -20.93 12.33
N ARG A 142 19.21 -21.25 11.13
CA ARG A 142 19.65 -20.27 10.16
C ARG A 142 18.45 -19.85 9.31
N LEU A 143 18.16 -18.55 9.27
CA LEU A 143 17.13 -17.94 8.45
C LEU A 143 17.77 -16.96 7.47
N ASP A 144 17.35 -17.01 6.22
CA ASP A 144 17.65 -15.95 5.28
C ASP A 144 16.77 -14.71 5.53
N ARG A 145 16.96 -13.64 4.74
CA ARG A 145 16.19 -12.40 4.91
C ARG A 145 14.70 -12.58 4.60
N GLY A 146 14.35 -13.46 3.67
CA GLY A 146 12.98 -13.77 3.30
C GLY A 146 12.29 -14.54 4.41
N GLU A 147 12.88 -15.68 4.81
CA GLU A 147 12.40 -16.53 5.89
C GLU A 147 12.25 -15.75 7.22
N LEU A 148 13.18 -14.82 7.50
CA LEU A 148 13.12 -13.99 8.70
C LEU A 148 11.88 -13.08 8.72
N ARG A 149 11.49 -12.52 7.57
CA ARG A 149 10.26 -11.74 7.43
C ARG A 149 9.03 -12.62 7.57
N ASP A 150 9.04 -13.78 6.94
CA ASP A 150 7.91 -14.70 6.94
C ASP A 150 7.67 -15.27 8.34
N VAL A 151 8.73 -15.67 9.07
CA VAL A 151 8.64 -16.08 10.48
C VAL A 151 8.15 -14.94 11.37
N THR A 152 8.58 -13.70 11.10
CA THR A 152 8.08 -12.53 11.83
C THR A 152 6.57 -12.37 11.62
N ALA A 153 6.09 -12.52 10.38
CA ALA A 153 4.67 -12.45 10.05
C ALA A 153 3.86 -13.59 10.71
N GLU A 154 4.42 -14.80 10.81
CA GLU A 154 3.78 -15.91 11.51
C GLU A 154 3.63 -15.65 13.03
N ILE A 155 4.65 -15.07 13.67
CA ILE A 155 4.57 -14.64 15.07
C ILE A 155 3.52 -13.55 15.25
N GLU A 156 3.46 -12.56 14.35
CA GLU A 156 2.44 -11.50 14.36
C GLU A 156 1.03 -12.07 14.24
N TRP A 157 0.82 -12.94 13.25
CA TRP A 157 -0.45 -13.63 13.07
C TRP A 157 -0.86 -14.41 14.32
N SER A 158 0.06 -15.16 14.91
CA SER A 158 -0.20 -15.94 16.13
C SER A 158 -0.67 -15.05 17.28
N LYS A 159 -0.02 -13.90 17.46
CA LYS A 159 -0.37 -12.97 18.53
C LYS A 159 -1.74 -12.33 18.32
N VAL A 160 -2.07 -11.90 17.11
CA VAL A 160 -3.37 -11.27 16.83
C VAL A 160 -4.52 -12.27 16.82
N THR A 161 -4.23 -13.56 16.59
CA THR A 161 -5.21 -14.65 16.70
C THR A 161 -5.22 -15.27 18.12
N GLN A 162 -4.43 -14.72 19.04
CA GLN A 162 -4.30 -15.19 20.43
C GLN A 162 -3.81 -16.64 20.54
N THR A 163 -2.98 -17.07 19.59
CA THR A 163 -2.38 -18.39 19.56
C THR A 163 -1.05 -18.37 20.32
N VAL A 164 -0.92 -19.17 21.37
CA VAL A 164 0.35 -19.31 22.11
C VAL A 164 1.34 -20.19 21.34
N PRO A 165 2.65 -20.09 21.61
CA PRO A 165 3.67 -20.88 20.89
C PRO A 165 3.37 -22.37 20.79
N ALA A 166 2.92 -23.00 21.88
CA ALA A 166 2.62 -24.43 21.94
C ALA A 166 1.47 -24.83 20.97
N ASP A 167 0.51 -23.94 20.74
CA ASP A 167 -0.69 -24.22 19.93
C ASP A 167 -0.48 -23.86 18.46
N TYR A 168 0.60 -23.14 18.14
CA TYR A 168 0.87 -22.65 16.76
C TYR A 168 0.81 -23.76 15.71
N PRO A 169 1.43 -24.95 15.88
CA PRO A 169 1.45 -25.96 14.83
C PRO A 169 0.04 -26.39 14.40
N LEU A 170 -0.84 -26.58 15.38
CA LEU A 170 -2.22 -26.98 15.12
C LEU A 170 -3.04 -25.84 14.51
N ALA A 171 -2.86 -24.62 15.02
CA ALA A 171 -3.55 -23.44 14.56
C ALA A 171 -3.17 -23.06 13.11
N ALA A 172 -1.89 -23.17 12.76
CA ALA A 172 -1.39 -22.91 11.41
C ALA A 172 -2.00 -23.87 10.37
N VAL A 173 -2.03 -25.18 10.69
CA VAL A 173 -2.66 -26.19 9.84
C VAL A 173 -4.17 -25.93 9.69
N LYS A 174 -4.87 -25.65 10.79
CA LYS A 174 -6.31 -25.33 10.75
C LYS A 174 -6.62 -24.10 9.94
N ALA A 175 -5.77 -23.09 9.97
CA ALA A 175 -5.91 -21.85 9.19
C ALA A 175 -5.40 -21.98 7.75
N GLY A 176 -4.91 -23.15 7.33
CA GLY A 176 -4.39 -23.37 5.96
C GLY A 176 -3.17 -22.50 5.64
N ARG A 177 -2.35 -22.17 6.64
CA ARG A 177 -1.16 -21.34 6.45
C ARG A 177 -0.03 -22.13 5.80
N ASP A 178 0.62 -21.52 4.81
CA ASP A 178 1.82 -22.05 4.18
C ASP A 178 3.02 -21.51 4.99
N ALA A 179 3.32 -22.21 6.09
CA ALA A 179 4.39 -21.81 7.00
C ALA A 179 5.76 -21.90 6.30
N PRO A 180 6.65 -20.89 6.46
CA PRO A 180 7.95 -20.86 5.78
C PRO A 180 8.89 -21.99 6.21
N ARG A 181 8.59 -22.63 7.36
CA ARG A 181 9.35 -23.72 7.95
C ARG A 181 8.42 -24.72 8.67
N ASP A 182 9.00 -25.80 9.20
CA ASP A 182 8.28 -26.72 10.07
C ASP A 182 7.54 -25.93 11.17
N PRO A 183 6.23 -26.11 11.32
CA PRO A 183 5.47 -25.41 12.34
C PRO A 183 5.99 -25.59 13.77
N ALA A 184 6.63 -26.72 14.08
CA ALA A 184 7.26 -26.95 15.38
C ALA A 184 8.52 -26.09 15.58
N GLU A 185 9.32 -25.89 14.53
CA GLU A 185 10.45 -24.95 14.58
C GLU A 185 9.98 -23.51 14.80
N ILE A 186 8.91 -23.09 14.13
CA ILE A 186 8.33 -21.75 14.31
C ILE A 186 7.78 -21.59 15.72
N ALA A 187 7.10 -22.62 16.27
CA ALA A 187 6.64 -22.61 17.65
C ALA A 187 7.79 -22.43 18.65
N GLN A 188 8.91 -23.12 18.44
CA GLN A 188 10.12 -22.98 19.25
C GLN A 188 10.72 -21.57 19.13
N LEU A 189 10.86 -21.04 17.91
CA LEU A 189 11.33 -19.68 17.67
C LEU A 189 10.43 -18.65 18.34
N TYR A 190 9.13 -18.82 18.25
CA TYR A 190 8.16 -17.94 18.90
C TYR A 190 8.29 -17.98 20.43
N ALA A 191 8.45 -19.16 21.04
CA ALA A 191 8.68 -19.28 22.49
C ALA A 191 9.94 -18.54 22.93
N VAL A 192 11.08 -18.78 22.24
CA VAL A 192 12.35 -18.10 22.53
C VAL A 192 12.26 -16.60 22.28
N TYR A 193 11.53 -16.16 21.25
CA TYR A 193 11.27 -14.74 20.99
C TYR A 193 10.54 -14.07 22.18
N GLU A 194 9.53 -14.72 22.74
CA GLU A 194 8.80 -14.23 23.92
C GLU A 194 9.70 -14.19 25.16
N ASP A 195 10.58 -15.20 25.35
CA ASP A 195 11.56 -15.22 26.45
C ASP A 195 12.55 -14.06 26.32
N LEU A 196 13.12 -13.82 25.14
CA LEU A 196 14.05 -12.72 24.89
C LEU A 196 13.41 -11.34 25.15
N LYS A 197 12.12 -11.17 24.83
CA LYS A 197 11.40 -9.93 25.17
C LYS A 197 11.32 -9.73 26.69
N ARG A 198 10.98 -10.78 27.42
CA ARG A 198 10.92 -10.74 28.90
C ARG A 198 12.27 -10.40 29.51
N ASP A 199 13.33 -11.07 29.07
CA ASP A 199 14.70 -10.88 29.59
C ASP A 199 15.21 -9.44 29.32
N ARG A 200 14.83 -8.86 28.17
CA ARG A 200 15.23 -7.50 27.79
C ARG A 200 14.27 -6.40 28.27
N ALA A 201 13.21 -6.77 29.00
CA ALA A 201 12.15 -5.87 29.44
C ALA A 201 11.61 -4.99 28.29
N VAL A 202 11.25 -5.63 27.16
CA VAL A 202 10.70 -4.95 25.98
C VAL A 202 9.38 -5.60 25.56
N ILE A 203 8.54 -4.80 24.88
CA ILE A 203 7.29 -5.26 24.28
C ILE A 203 7.29 -4.93 22.80
N ASP A 204 6.57 -5.72 22.00
CA ASP A 204 6.31 -5.42 20.60
C ASP A 204 4.93 -4.76 20.40
N PHE A 205 4.61 -4.52 19.13
CA PHE A 205 3.39 -3.80 18.79
C PHE A 205 2.12 -4.58 19.15
N GLU A 206 2.11 -5.90 18.97
CA GLU A 206 0.98 -6.76 19.33
C GLU A 206 0.81 -6.88 20.85
N ASP A 207 1.92 -6.82 21.61
CA ASP A 207 1.85 -6.83 23.08
C ASP A 207 1.06 -5.66 23.64
N VAL A 208 1.05 -4.53 22.96
CA VAL A 208 0.24 -3.38 23.38
C VAL A 208 -1.23 -3.77 23.53
N LEU A 209 -1.77 -4.55 22.58
CA LEU A 209 -3.15 -5.03 22.66
C LEU A 209 -3.28 -6.19 23.67
N LEU A 210 -2.39 -7.17 23.63
CA LEU A 210 -2.42 -8.35 24.50
C LEU A 210 -2.36 -7.93 25.98
N LEU A 211 -1.43 -7.05 26.34
CA LEU A 211 -1.29 -6.58 27.72
C LEU A 211 -2.47 -5.70 28.14
N THR A 212 -3.03 -4.88 27.23
CA THR A 212 -4.24 -4.11 27.55
C THR A 212 -5.41 -5.05 27.81
N VAL A 213 -5.59 -6.09 26.98
CA VAL A 213 -6.62 -7.12 27.19
C VAL A 213 -6.44 -7.78 28.54
N ALA A 214 -5.22 -8.23 28.86
CA ALA A 214 -4.92 -8.89 30.14
C ALA A 214 -5.22 -7.98 31.34
N VAL A 215 -4.75 -6.72 31.29
CA VAL A 215 -5.03 -5.76 32.38
C VAL A 215 -6.53 -5.52 32.57
N LEU A 216 -7.31 -5.39 31.48
CA LEU A 216 -8.76 -5.17 31.58
C LEU A 216 -9.52 -6.44 32.02
N GLN A 217 -8.99 -7.63 31.76
CA GLN A 217 -9.57 -8.89 32.24
C GLN A 217 -9.31 -9.12 33.74
N ASP A 218 -8.08 -8.86 34.19
CA ASP A 218 -7.66 -9.18 35.55
C ASP A 218 -8.00 -8.07 36.55
N ARG A 219 -8.10 -6.82 36.08
CA ARG A 219 -8.32 -5.63 36.91
C ARG A 219 -9.66 -4.99 36.61
N HIS A 220 -10.72 -5.52 37.21
CA HIS A 220 -12.08 -5.00 37.05
C HIS A 220 -12.20 -3.52 37.42
N ASP A 221 -11.46 -3.05 38.46
CA ASP A 221 -11.42 -1.65 38.84
C ASP A 221 -10.86 -0.71 37.74
N ILE A 222 -9.92 -1.20 36.92
CA ILE A 222 -9.38 -0.48 35.77
C ILE A 222 -10.37 -0.54 34.60
N ALA A 223 -10.94 -1.73 34.35
CA ALA A 223 -11.94 -1.91 33.30
C ALA A 223 -13.14 -0.97 33.51
N ASP A 224 -13.62 -0.83 34.75
CA ASP A 224 -14.73 0.06 35.10
C ASP A 224 -14.37 1.54 34.92
N GLN A 225 -13.12 1.94 35.22
CA GLN A 225 -12.63 3.29 34.93
C GLN A 225 -12.61 3.60 33.42
N VAL A 226 -12.12 2.66 32.59
CA VAL A 226 -12.14 2.79 31.13
C VAL A 226 -13.56 2.85 30.61
N ARG A 227 -14.45 2.00 31.12
CA ARG A 227 -15.86 1.98 30.75
C ARG A 227 -16.62 3.23 31.18
N SER A 228 -16.29 3.83 32.33
CA SER A 228 -16.89 5.08 32.76
C SER A 228 -16.46 6.26 31.87
N GLN A 229 -15.22 6.23 31.37
CA GLN A 229 -14.72 7.24 30.46
C GLN A 229 -15.30 7.12 29.05
N TYR A 230 -15.28 5.91 28.47
CA TYR A 230 -15.76 5.67 27.10
C TYR A 230 -17.08 4.89 27.12
N GLN A 231 -18.15 5.57 26.76
CA GLN A 231 -19.50 5.02 26.81
C GLN A 231 -20.05 4.66 25.42
N HIS A 232 -19.52 5.32 24.37
CA HIS A 232 -19.99 5.18 23.01
C HIS A 232 -18.83 4.83 22.09
N PHE A 233 -18.99 3.75 21.32
CA PHE A 233 -17.95 3.27 20.41
C PHE A 233 -18.42 3.37 18.95
N VAL A 234 -17.53 3.87 18.10
CA VAL A 234 -17.71 3.88 16.65
C VAL A 234 -16.47 3.24 16.04
N VAL A 235 -16.66 2.16 15.29
CA VAL A 235 -15.54 1.41 14.67
C VAL A 235 -15.65 1.47 13.16
N ASP A 236 -14.66 2.12 12.52
CA ASP A 236 -14.53 2.18 11.07
C ASP A 236 -13.71 0.98 10.56
N GLU A 237 -13.94 0.58 9.30
CA GLU A 237 -13.28 -0.56 8.65
C GLU A 237 -13.41 -1.87 9.46
N TYR A 238 -14.60 -2.13 10.01
CA TYR A 238 -14.82 -3.22 10.96
C TYR A 238 -14.58 -4.62 10.34
N GLN A 239 -14.59 -4.75 9.02
CA GLN A 239 -14.23 -5.98 8.31
C GLN A 239 -12.74 -6.35 8.40
N ASP A 240 -11.88 -5.44 8.85
CA ASP A 240 -10.43 -5.67 9.02
C ASP A 240 -10.03 -5.90 10.48
N VAL A 241 -10.99 -5.95 11.40
CA VAL A 241 -10.74 -6.16 12.82
C VAL A 241 -10.26 -7.58 13.07
N SER A 242 -9.13 -7.72 13.78
CA SER A 242 -8.60 -9.02 14.20
C SER A 242 -9.32 -9.56 15.45
N PRO A 243 -9.20 -10.87 15.75
CA PRO A 243 -9.77 -11.45 16.98
C PRO A 243 -9.30 -10.75 18.26
N LEU A 244 -8.03 -10.35 18.32
CA LEU A 244 -7.49 -9.61 19.47
C LEU A 244 -8.10 -8.21 19.61
N GLN A 245 -8.27 -7.50 18.51
CA GLN A 245 -8.93 -6.18 18.51
C GLN A 245 -10.42 -6.31 18.88
N GLN A 246 -11.08 -7.34 18.39
CA GLN A 246 -12.46 -7.64 18.77
C GLN A 246 -12.57 -7.93 20.27
N ARG A 247 -11.66 -8.73 20.82
CA ARG A 247 -11.64 -9.01 22.27
C ARG A 247 -11.44 -7.73 23.09
N LEU A 248 -10.56 -6.85 22.66
CA LEU A 248 -10.35 -5.56 23.31
C LEU A 248 -11.61 -4.67 23.25
N LEU A 249 -12.28 -4.63 22.09
CA LEU A 249 -13.55 -3.88 21.94
C LEU A 249 -14.64 -4.41 22.86
N GLU A 250 -14.77 -5.73 23.01
CA GLU A 250 -15.70 -6.37 23.92
C GLU A 250 -15.43 -5.99 25.40
N LEU A 251 -14.15 -5.95 25.78
CA LEU A 251 -13.77 -5.53 27.14
C LEU A 251 -14.05 -4.05 27.40
N TRP A 252 -13.83 -3.19 26.40
CA TRP A 252 -14.19 -1.79 26.48
C TRP A 252 -15.71 -1.60 26.57
N LEU A 253 -16.46 -2.34 25.76
CA LEU A 253 -17.92 -2.23 25.72
C LEU A 253 -18.56 -2.77 27.02
N GLY A 254 -18.10 -3.91 27.53
CA GLY A 254 -18.72 -4.62 28.63
C GLY A 254 -20.16 -5.03 28.26
N ASP A 255 -21.10 -4.90 29.19
CA ASP A 255 -22.51 -5.26 29.00
C ASP A 255 -23.35 -4.20 28.27
N ARG A 256 -22.70 -3.15 27.77
CA ARG A 256 -23.36 -2.04 27.08
C ARG A 256 -23.55 -2.37 25.58
N ASP A 257 -24.47 -1.69 24.96
CA ASP A 257 -24.88 -1.89 23.57
C ASP A 257 -24.62 -0.66 22.67
N SER A 258 -24.03 0.42 23.20
CA SER A 258 -23.76 1.63 22.42
C SER A 258 -22.52 1.48 21.53
N LEU A 259 -22.69 0.71 20.47
CA LEU A 259 -21.69 0.35 19.48
C LEU A 259 -22.22 0.61 18.06
N CYS A 260 -21.48 1.43 17.30
CA CYS A 260 -21.72 1.59 15.87
C CYS A 260 -20.52 1.05 15.09
N VAL A 261 -20.72 0.07 14.24
CA VAL A 261 -19.69 -0.47 13.36
C VAL A 261 -19.99 -0.14 11.90
N VAL A 262 -18.96 0.14 11.11
CA VAL A 262 -19.10 0.34 9.68
C VAL A 262 -18.04 -0.46 8.92
N GLY A 263 -18.45 -1.11 7.85
CA GLY A 263 -17.55 -1.93 7.07
C GLY A 263 -18.15 -2.45 5.76
N ASP A 264 -17.29 -3.09 4.98
CA ASP A 264 -17.62 -3.77 3.73
C ASP A 264 -16.89 -5.12 3.67
N ALA A 265 -17.61 -6.21 3.78
CA ALA A 265 -17.03 -7.56 3.69
C ALA A 265 -16.30 -7.80 2.36
N SER A 266 -16.71 -7.09 1.29
CA SER A 266 -16.05 -7.15 -0.02
C SER A 266 -14.71 -6.39 -0.07
N GLN A 267 -14.34 -5.68 0.99
CA GLN A 267 -13.05 -4.98 1.12
C GLN A 267 -12.11 -5.61 2.16
N THR A 268 -12.41 -6.82 2.65
CA THR A 268 -11.48 -7.59 3.51
C THR A 268 -10.35 -8.15 2.66
N ILE A 269 -9.15 -7.58 2.82
CA ILE A 269 -7.94 -7.92 2.06
C ILE A 269 -6.70 -8.10 2.94
N TYR A 270 -6.87 -8.28 4.26
CA TYR A 270 -5.82 -8.44 5.25
C TYR A 270 -5.99 -9.73 6.08
N SER A 271 -6.62 -10.77 5.52
CA SER A 271 -6.80 -12.03 6.25
C SER A 271 -5.48 -12.72 6.59
N PHE A 272 -4.44 -12.51 5.77
CA PHE A 272 -3.08 -12.99 6.06
C PHE A 272 -2.48 -12.39 7.36
N THR A 273 -2.95 -11.24 7.82
CA THR A 273 -2.58 -10.64 9.11
C THR A 273 -3.53 -11.02 10.26
N GLY A 274 -4.50 -11.90 10.02
CA GLY A 274 -5.49 -12.32 11.02
C GLY A 274 -6.79 -11.50 11.03
N ALA A 275 -7.01 -10.58 10.10
CA ALA A 275 -8.30 -9.91 9.95
C ALA A 275 -9.37 -10.88 9.45
N THR A 276 -10.61 -10.71 9.91
CA THR A 276 -11.75 -11.53 9.45
C THR A 276 -12.99 -10.70 9.24
N PRO A 277 -13.74 -10.91 8.13
CA PRO A 277 -15.04 -10.27 7.92
C PRO A 277 -16.14 -10.84 8.82
N ASP A 278 -15.90 -11.97 9.50
CA ASP A 278 -16.91 -12.66 10.27
C ASP A 278 -17.51 -11.80 11.39
N HIS A 279 -16.70 -10.91 11.98
CA HIS A 279 -17.19 -9.98 12.99
C HIS A 279 -18.27 -9.05 12.43
N LEU A 280 -18.16 -8.60 11.19
CA LEU A 280 -19.15 -7.78 10.50
C LEU A 280 -20.35 -8.62 10.04
N ILE A 281 -20.09 -9.79 9.45
CA ILE A 281 -21.11 -10.70 8.92
C ILE A 281 -22.04 -11.19 10.03
N ASP A 282 -21.46 -11.61 11.17
CA ASP A 282 -22.18 -12.15 12.32
C ASP A 282 -22.67 -11.08 13.31
N PHE A 283 -22.50 -9.78 12.98
CA PHE A 283 -22.85 -8.70 13.92
C PHE A 283 -24.31 -8.77 14.38
N ARG A 284 -25.24 -8.99 13.47
CA ARG A 284 -26.68 -9.08 13.80
C ARG A 284 -26.99 -10.32 14.67
N ALA A 285 -26.28 -11.42 14.47
CA ALA A 285 -26.45 -12.62 15.30
C ALA A 285 -25.94 -12.40 16.73
N ARG A 286 -24.85 -11.65 16.88
CA ARG A 286 -24.28 -11.29 18.20
C ARG A 286 -25.06 -10.16 18.89
N HIS A 287 -25.69 -9.30 18.11
CA HIS A 287 -26.49 -8.16 18.59
C HIS A 287 -27.90 -8.22 17.97
N PRO A 288 -28.84 -9.06 18.50
CA PRO A 288 -30.15 -9.30 17.86
C PRO A 288 -31.02 -8.04 17.71
N GLY A 289 -30.80 -7.01 18.54
CA GLY A 289 -31.49 -5.71 18.47
C GLY A 289 -30.80 -4.69 17.56
N ALA A 290 -29.78 -5.06 16.79
CA ALA A 290 -29.00 -4.11 16.00
C ALA A 290 -29.79 -3.52 14.84
N THR A 291 -29.72 -2.19 14.69
CA THR A 291 -30.12 -1.48 13.47
C THR A 291 -29.08 -1.75 12.39
N VAL A 292 -29.52 -2.27 11.24
CA VAL A 292 -28.64 -2.56 10.08
C VAL A 292 -29.01 -1.64 8.93
N VAL A 293 -28.08 -0.77 8.55
CA VAL A 293 -28.25 0.18 7.43
C VAL A 293 -27.30 -0.18 6.30
N LYS A 294 -27.79 -0.17 5.05
CA LYS A 294 -26.97 -0.44 3.86
C LYS A 294 -26.72 0.85 3.08
N LEU A 295 -25.46 1.25 2.95
CA LEU A 295 -25.05 2.35 2.09
C LEU A 295 -24.60 1.79 0.74
N VAL A 296 -25.36 2.05 -0.31
CA VAL A 296 -25.12 1.54 -1.67
C VAL A 296 -24.90 2.65 -2.70
N ARG A 297 -25.21 3.91 -2.37
CA ARG A 297 -25.04 5.06 -3.26
C ARG A 297 -23.57 5.44 -3.32
N ASP A 298 -22.92 5.16 -4.46
CA ASP A 298 -21.51 5.51 -4.70
C ASP A 298 -21.38 6.94 -5.24
N TYR A 299 -20.71 7.80 -4.49
CA TYR A 299 -20.43 9.20 -4.83
C TYR A 299 -19.02 9.39 -5.42
N ARG A 300 -18.22 8.31 -5.46
CA ARG A 300 -16.83 8.34 -5.91
C ARG A 300 -16.71 8.08 -7.40
N SER A 301 -17.27 6.97 -7.87
CA SER A 301 -16.96 6.39 -9.16
C SER A 301 -18.07 6.59 -10.18
N THR A 302 -17.70 6.71 -11.46
CA THR A 302 -18.67 6.77 -12.57
C THR A 302 -19.46 5.47 -12.70
N PRO A 303 -20.66 5.48 -13.30
CA PRO A 303 -21.49 4.28 -13.51
C PRO A 303 -20.75 3.15 -14.23
N GLN A 304 -19.80 3.46 -15.12
CA GLN A 304 -19.03 2.47 -15.86
C GLN A 304 -18.04 1.72 -14.96
N VAL A 305 -17.34 2.44 -14.07
CA VAL A 305 -16.46 1.83 -13.07
C VAL A 305 -17.25 0.99 -12.08
N VAL A 306 -18.39 1.52 -11.59
CA VAL A 306 -19.29 0.81 -10.67
C VAL A 306 -19.83 -0.48 -11.30
N ARG A 307 -20.21 -0.45 -12.57
CA ARG A 307 -20.68 -1.64 -13.29
C ARG A 307 -19.62 -2.75 -13.31
N LEU A 308 -18.36 -2.40 -13.58
CA LEU A 308 -17.27 -3.37 -13.54
C LEU A 308 -17.05 -3.92 -12.12
N ALA A 309 -17.06 -3.06 -11.11
CA ALA A 309 -16.93 -3.45 -9.70
C ALA A 309 -18.04 -4.42 -9.27
N ASN A 310 -19.31 -4.11 -9.58
CA ASN A 310 -20.45 -5.00 -9.31
C ASN A 310 -20.33 -6.32 -10.07
N GLY A 311 -19.88 -6.29 -11.33
CA GLY A 311 -19.65 -7.47 -12.15
C GLY A 311 -18.61 -8.42 -11.56
N LEU A 312 -17.53 -7.88 -10.99
CA LEU A 312 -16.50 -8.66 -10.28
C LEU A 312 -17.09 -9.38 -9.06
N LEU A 313 -17.85 -8.67 -8.24
CA LEU A 313 -18.48 -9.23 -7.05
C LEU A 313 -19.64 -10.17 -7.36
N ALA A 314 -20.33 -10.03 -8.50
CA ALA A 314 -21.39 -10.94 -8.92
C ALA A 314 -20.87 -12.38 -9.13
N GLN A 315 -19.59 -12.54 -9.44
CA GLN A 315 -18.93 -13.83 -9.61
C GLN A 315 -18.31 -14.37 -8.32
N ALA A 316 -18.33 -13.61 -7.22
CA ALA A 316 -17.74 -14.00 -5.94
C ALA A 316 -18.51 -15.16 -5.30
N ARG A 317 -17.81 -15.94 -4.47
CA ARG A 317 -18.33 -17.12 -3.76
C ARG A 317 -18.03 -17.04 -2.27
N GLY A 318 -18.68 -17.92 -1.48
CA GLY A 318 -18.49 -18.03 -0.04
C GLY A 318 -19.27 -16.98 0.77
N ARG A 319 -19.17 -17.05 2.10
CA ARG A 319 -19.99 -16.25 3.04
C ARG A 319 -19.95 -14.74 2.80
N ALA A 320 -18.77 -14.19 2.49
CA ALA A 320 -18.63 -12.76 2.22
C ALA A 320 -19.41 -12.32 0.96
N ALA A 321 -19.53 -13.19 -0.03
CA ALA A 321 -20.27 -12.94 -1.26
C ALA A 321 -21.79 -12.80 -1.02
N ASP A 322 -22.34 -13.49 -0.02
CA ASP A 322 -23.76 -13.41 0.34
C ASP A 322 -24.10 -12.04 0.95
N HIS A 323 -23.10 -11.33 1.44
CA HIS A 323 -23.22 -9.99 2.04
C HIS A 323 -22.75 -8.87 1.12
N ARG A 324 -22.47 -9.17 -0.18
CA ARG A 324 -22.08 -8.15 -1.15
C ARG A 324 -23.14 -7.07 -1.30
N LEU A 325 -22.68 -5.86 -1.53
CA LEU A 325 -23.54 -4.72 -1.83
C LEU A 325 -23.50 -4.43 -3.33
N GLU A 326 -24.64 -4.21 -3.95
CA GLU A 326 -24.73 -3.72 -5.31
C GLU A 326 -24.69 -2.19 -5.29
N LEU A 327 -23.59 -1.63 -5.78
CA LEU A 327 -23.36 -0.18 -5.76
C LEU A 327 -24.16 0.52 -6.87
N VAL A 328 -24.65 1.72 -6.56
CA VAL A 328 -25.37 2.60 -7.48
C VAL A 328 -24.65 3.95 -7.57
N SER A 329 -23.98 4.22 -8.68
CA SER A 329 -23.26 5.47 -8.86
C SER A 329 -24.21 6.67 -8.84
N GLN A 330 -23.76 7.73 -8.16
CA GLN A 330 -24.43 9.04 -8.14
C GLN A 330 -23.72 10.06 -9.03
N ARG A 331 -22.66 9.66 -9.74
CA ARG A 331 -21.94 10.53 -10.68
C ARG A 331 -22.52 10.46 -12.08
N ALA A 332 -22.24 11.49 -12.87
CA ALA A 332 -22.53 11.49 -14.31
C ALA A 332 -21.76 10.35 -15.01
N PRO A 333 -22.28 9.83 -16.13
CA PRO A 333 -21.57 8.84 -16.93
C PRO A 333 -20.18 9.35 -17.37
N GLY A 334 -19.18 8.46 -17.25
CA GLY A 334 -17.81 8.66 -17.70
C GLY A 334 -17.46 7.74 -18.88
N PRO A 335 -16.18 7.65 -19.26
CA PRO A 335 -15.73 6.71 -20.27
C PRO A 335 -15.83 5.24 -19.76
N ASP A 336 -16.00 4.32 -20.70
CA ASP A 336 -15.93 2.90 -20.37
C ASP A 336 -14.51 2.49 -19.98
N PRO A 337 -14.35 1.50 -19.09
CA PRO A 337 -13.05 0.93 -18.75
C PRO A 337 -12.33 0.41 -20.00
N VAL A 338 -11.04 0.75 -20.10
CA VAL A 338 -10.19 0.33 -21.23
C VAL A 338 -9.45 -0.94 -20.85
N PHE A 339 -9.51 -1.96 -21.72
CA PHE A 339 -8.81 -3.22 -21.55
C PHE A 339 -7.73 -3.35 -22.62
N SER A 340 -6.48 -3.59 -22.21
CA SER A 340 -5.33 -3.64 -23.13
C SER A 340 -4.48 -4.90 -22.90
N GLU A 341 -4.15 -5.57 -23.99
CA GLU A 341 -3.27 -6.72 -24.00
C GLU A 341 -1.93 -6.33 -24.63
N TYR A 342 -0.84 -6.72 -24.00
CA TYR A 342 0.51 -6.42 -24.47
C TYR A 342 1.33 -7.69 -24.67
N PRO A 343 2.33 -7.69 -25.58
CA PRO A 343 3.15 -8.87 -25.86
C PRO A 343 4.00 -9.28 -24.65
N ASP A 344 4.49 -8.32 -23.85
CA ASP A 344 5.34 -8.53 -22.68
C ASP A 344 5.21 -7.39 -21.64
N GLU A 345 5.78 -7.59 -20.44
CA GLU A 345 5.71 -6.62 -19.33
C GLU A 345 6.34 -5.25 -19.67
N PRO A 346 7.52 -5.16 -20.33
CA PRO A 346 8.06 -3.87 -20.75
C PRO A 346 7.12 -3.11 -21.70
N ALA A 347 6.53 -3.79 -22.70
CA ALA A 347 5.58 -3.16 -23.59
C ALA A 347 4.30 -2.70 -22.87
N GLU A 348 3.84 -3.44 -21.86
CA GLU A 348 2.73 -3.02 -21.00
C GLU A 348 3.08 -1.73 -20.24
N ALA A 349 4.28 -1.66 -19.66
CA ALA A 349 4.73 -0.50 -18.92
C ALA A 349 4.93 0.73 -19.83
N GLU A 350 5.57 0.55 -21.01
CA GLU A 350 5.72 1.61 -22.02
C GLU A 350 4.34 2.13 -22.49
N GLY A 351 3.39 1.22 -22.75
CA GLY A 351 2.02 1.58 -23.15
C GLY A 351 1.27 2.34 -22.07
N ALA A 352 1.39 1.93 -20.81
CA ALA A 352 0.81 2.64 -19.67
C ALA A 352 1.43 4.02 -19.49
N ALA A 353 2.77 4.14 -19.52
CA ALA A 353 3.48 5.41 -19.39
C ALA A 353 3.17 6.38 -20.55
N GLY A 354 3.10 5.87 -21.78
CA GLY A 354 2.70 6.68 -22.95
C GLY A 354 1.29 7.22 -22.80
N ARG A 355 0.33 6.39 -22.36
CA ARG A 355 -1.04 6.83 -22.13
C ARG A 355 -1.15 7.84 -20.98
N ILE A 356 -0.38 7.65 -19.92
CA ILE A 356 -0.32 8.61 -18.80
C ILE A 356 0.24 9.94 -19.29
N ARG A 357 1.29 9.94 -20.12
CA ARG A 357 1.86 11.15 -20.69
C ARG A 357 0.81 11.91 -21.51
N GLU A 358 0.05 11.24 -22.37
CA GLU A 358 -1.05 11.85 -23.11
C GLU A 358 -2.09 12.51 -22.19
N LEU A 359 -2.45 11.84 -21.08
CA LEU A 359 -3.40 12.39 -20.12
C LEU A 359 -2.85 13.61 -19.39
N VAL A 360 -1.58 13.60 -19.00
CA VAL A 360 -0.91 14.72 -18.35
C VAL A 360 -0.81 15.90 -19.33
N ASP A 361 -0.43 15.66 -20.59
CA ASP A 361 -0.38 16.68 -21.64
C ASP A 361 -1.76 17.26 -21.97
N ALA A 362 -2.83 16.46 -21.77
CA ALA A 362 -4.22 16.91 -21.88
C ALA A 362 -4.73 17.64 -20.62
N GLY A 363 -3.87 17.86 -19.61
CA GLY A 363 -4.18 18.65 -18.42
C GLY A 363 -4.68 17.85 -17.21
N VAL A 364 -4.64 16.52 -17.23
CA VAL A 364 -4.95 15.71 -16.03
C VAL A 364 -3.78 15.83 -15.04
N PRO A 365 -4.01 16.27 -13.80
CA PRO A 365 -2.94 16.37 -12.82
C PRO A 365 -2.29 14.99 -12.56
N ALA A 366 -0.96 14.90 -12.60
CA ALA A 366 -0.24 13.65 -12.37
C ALA A 366 -0.55 13.04 -10.97
N ALA A 367 -0.83 13.87 -9.97
CA ALA A 367 -1.22 13.44 -8.64
C ALA A 367 -2.58 12.71 -8.60
N GLU A 368 -3.44 12.91 -9.60
CA GLU A 368 -4.75 12.26 -9.75
C GLU A 368 -4.68 11.01 -10.64
N ILE A 369 -3.48 10.51 -10.91
CA ILE A 369 -3.24 9.29 -11.67
C ILE A 369 -2.50 8.27 -10.79
N ALA A 370 -2.92 7.01 -10.84
CA ALA A 370 -2.22 5.92 -10.17
C ALA A 370 -2.00 4.72 -11.08
N ILE A 371 -0.85 4.05 -10.90
CA ILE A 371 -0.58 2.70 -11.40
C ILE A 371 -0.63 1.76 -10.20
N LEU A 372 -1.52 0.79 -10.23
CA LEU A 372 -1.71 -0.18 -9.17
C LEU A 372 -1.35 -1.59 -9.66
N PHE A 373 -0.46 -2.25 -8.93
CA PHE A 373 0.05 -3.58 -9.23
C PHE A 373 -0.14 -4.54 -8.04
N ARG A 374 0.01 -5.85 -8.30
CA ARG A 374 -0.18 -6.87 -7.25
C ARG A 374 1.00 -6.95 -6.28
N THR A 375 2.22 -6.86 -6.76
CA THR A 375 3.44 -6.99 -5.96
C THR A 375 4.39 -5.84 -6.18
N ASN A 376 5.12 -5.44 -5.13
CA ASN A 376 6.08 -4.33 -5.20
C ASN A 376 7.22 -4.60 -6.20
N SER A 377 7.53 -5.85 -6.51
CA SER A 377 8.54 -6.20 -7.52
C SER A 377 8.18 -5.77 -8.95
N GLN A 378 6.91 -5.44 -9.20
CA GLN A 378 6.47 -4.92 -10.49
C GLN A 378 6.81 -3.44 -10.68
N SER A 379 7.04 -2.69 -9.60
CA SER A 379 7.22 -1.22 -9.66
C SER A 379 8.40 -0.81 -10.55
N GLU A 380 9.53 -1.52 -10.49
CA GLU A 380 10.76 -1.18 -11.22
C GLU A 380 10.52 -0.93 -12.72
N THR A 381 9.73 -1.80 -13.36
CA THR A 381 9.43 -1.70 -14.79
C THR A 381 8.60 -0.45 -15.12
N TYR A 382 7.63 -0.10 -14.26
CA TYR A 382 6.79 1.10 -14.44
C TYR A 382 7.51 2.38 -14.05
N GLU A 383 8.38 2.34 -13.04
CA GLU A 383 9.26 3.47 -12.67
C GLU A 383 10.16 3.85 -13.83
N GLN A 384 10.78 2.85 -14.47
CA GLN A 384 11.63 3.08 -15.65
C GLN A 384 10.81 3.66 -16.82
N ALA A 385 9.65 3.08 -17.13
CA ALA A 385 8.81 3.54 -18.24
C ALA A 385 8.30 4.97 -18.04
N LEU A 386 7.91 5.35 -16.82
CA LEU A 386 7.50 6.72 -16.49
C LEU A 386 8.67 7.70 -16.57
N ALA A 387 9.86 7.29 -16.11
CA ALA A 387 11.07 8.10 -16.22
C ALA A 387 11.45 8.36 -17.68
N ASP A 388 11.41 7.31 -18.53
CA ASP A 388 11.67 7.41 -19.98
C ASP A 388 10.64 8.30 -20.69
N ALA A 389 9.38 8.27 -20.24
CA ALA A 389 8.32 9.15 -20.72
C ALA A 389 8.40 10.59 -20.15
N GLY A 390 9.31 10.88 -19.22
CA GLY A 390 9.43 12.17 -18.56
C GLY A 390 8.25 12.53 -17.64
N VAL A 391 7.56 11.53 -17.08
CA VAL A 391 6.42 11.71 -16.19
C VAL A 391 6.88 11.59 -14.74
N PRO A 392 6.64 12.61 -13.87
CA PRO A 392 6.99 12.52 -12.46
C PRO A 392 6.13 11.47 -11.75
N TYR A 393 6.74 10.69 -10.85
CA TYR A 393 6.04 9.65 -10.09
C TYR A 393 6.48 9.62 -8.63
N GLN A 394 5.67 8.96 -7.79
CA GLN A 394 5.98 8.66 -6.40
C GLN A 394 5.64 7.19 -6.10
N LEU A 395 6.52 6.50 -5.39
CA LEU A 395 6.28 5.13 -4.94
C LEU A 395 5.66 5.14 -3.53
N ARG A 396 4.50 4.47 -3.37
CA ARG A 396 3.87 4.26 -2.06
C ARG A 396 4.09 2.84 -1.57
N GLY A 397 4.48 2.71 -0.29
CA GLY A 397 4.78 1.40 0.32
C GLY A 397 6.28 1.08 0.39
N ALA A 398 7.14 1.97 -0.15
CA ALA A 398 8.57 2.01 0.08
C ALA A 398 8.90 2.79 1.38
N GLU A 399 10.02 3.49 1.46
CA GLU A 399 10.36 4.29 2.65
C GLU A 399 9.28 5.33 2.97
N ARG A 400 8.87 5.40 4.25
CA ARG A 400 7.89 6.38 4.73
C ARG A 400 8.43 7.79 4.52
N PHE A 401 7.57 8.73 4.12
CA PHE A 401 8.01 10.11 3.80
C PHE A 401 8.88 10.73 4.89
N PHE A 402 8.46 10.66 6.16
CA PHE A 402 9.21 11.24 7.27
C PHE A 402 10.45 10.43 7.69
N ASP A 403 10.60 9.19 7.22
CA ASP A 403 11.78 8.35 7.43
C ASP A 403 12.86 8.59 6.36
N ARG A 404 12.53 9.27 5.26
CA ARG A 404 13.48 9.60 4.20
C ARG A 404 14.63 10.44 4.74
N PRO A 405 15.90 10.14 4.38
CA PRO A 405 17.07 10.84 4.92
C PRO A 405 17.01 12.36 4.78
N GLU A 406 16.59 12.86 3.62
CA GLU A 406 16.46 14.29 3.33
C GLU A 406 15.38 14.96 4.16
N VAL A 407 14.23 14.30 4.38
CA VAL A 407 13.12 14.81 5.18
C VAL A 407 13.48 14.85 6.66
N ARG A 408 14.15 13.80 7.16
CA ARG A 408 14.66 13.77 8.54
C ARG A 408 15.67 14.88 8.78
N LYS A 409 16.59 15.10 7.83
CA LYS A 409 17.61 16.14 7.92
C LYS A 409 16.96 17.53 7.92
N ALA A 410 16.02 17.78 7.01
CA ALA A 410 15.23 19.01 6.97
C ALA A 410 14.44 19.23 8.29
N GLY A 411 13.80 18.18 8.83
CA GLY A 411 13.10 18.26 10.12
C GLY A 411 14.02 18.63 11.29
N VAL A 412 15.25 18.13 11.32
CA VAL A 412 16.25 18.53 12.31
C VAL A 412 16.64 20.00 12.14
N ALA A 413 16.87 20.44 10.91
CA ALA A 413 17.22 21.84 10.60
C ALA A 413 16.07 22.80 10.98
N LEU A 414 14.81 22.46 10.67
CA LEU A 414 13.64 23.25 11.05
C LEU A 414 13.47 23.34 12.58
N ARG A 415 13.66 22.23 13.31
CA ARG A 415 13.67 22.24 14.78
C ARG A 415 14.78 23.11 15.34
N GLY A 416 15.96 23.08 14.73
CA GLY A 416 17.07 23.99 15.07
C GLY A 416 16.67 25.44 14.88
N ALA A 417 16.18 25.81 13.71
CA ALA A 417 15.75 27.16 13.39
C ALA A 417 14.62 27.67 14.31
N ALA A 418 13.64 26.81 14.64
CA ALA A 418 12.55 27.15 15.56
C ALA A 418 13.05 27.46 16.98
N ARG A 419 14.12 26.82 17.44
CA ARG A 419 14.70 27.07 18.79
C ARG A 419 15.55 28.34 18.85
N PHE A 420 16.21 28.71 17.77
CA PHE A 420 17.12 29.85 17.73
C PHE A 420 16.49 31.14 17.17
N GLY A 421 15.38 31.04 16.43
CA GLY A 421 14.69 32.17 15.78
C GLY A 421 13.87 33.06 16.70
N GLY A 422 13.87 32.84 18.00
CA GLY A 422 13.04 33.58 18.99
C GLY A 422 13.60 34.94 19.46
N ASN A 423 14.78 35.40 19.04
CA ASN A 423 15.40 36.55 19.73
C ASN A 423 16.15 37.58 18.88
N ASP A 424 16.05 37.58 17.55
CA ASP A 424 16.68 38.65 16.75
C ASP A 424 15.73 39.21 15.69
N SER A 425 14.73 39.99 16.13
CA SER A 425 13.92 40.80 15.24
C SER A 425 14.20 42.29 15.52
N LEU A 426 15.22 42.79 14.90
CA LEU A 426 15.48 44.24 14.79
C LEU A 426 15.57 44.72 13.32
N LEU A 427 14.99 44.02 12.35
CA LEU A 427 14.83 44.50 10.98
C LEU A 427 13.38 44.22 10.50
N ASP A 428 12.73 45.33 10.15
CA ASP A 428 11.34 45.46 9.66
C ASP A 428 11.12 44.79 8.29
N ASP A 429 11.09 43.45 8.21
CA ASP A 429 10.39 42.76 7.14
C ASP A 429 9.61 41.60 7.74
N VAL A 430 8.28 41.58 7.52
CA VAL A 430 7.39 40.52 7.97
C VAL A 430 7.78 39.20 7.28
N VAL A 431 8.71 38.46 7.90
CA VAL A 431 9.17 37.18 7.38
C VAL A 431 8.09 36.15 7.63
N THR A 432 7.35 35.78 6.57
CA THR A 432 6.24 34.81 6.66
C THR A 432 6.76 33.39 6.95
N LEU A 433 5.96 32.56 7.61
CA LEU A 433 6.30 31.15 7.88
C LEU A 433 6.78 30.40 6.61
N PRO A 434 6.11 30.51 5.43
CA PRO A 434 6.62 29.85 4.21
C PRO A 434 7.99 30.34 3.77
N SER A 435 8.34 31.62 3.99
CA SER A 435 9.65 32.14 3.62
C SER A 435 10.74 31.66 4.58
N GLN A 436 10.45 31.54 5.89
CA GLN A 436 11.37 30.94 6.87
C GLN A 436 11.67 29.48 6.55
N VAL A 437 10.63 28.70 6.27
CA VAL A 437 10.78 27.28 5.90
C VAL A 437 11.61 27.13 4.62
N ARG A 438 11.32 27.91 3.56
CA ARG A 438 12.10 27.91 2.31
C ARG A 438 13.58 28.25 2.54
N ALA A 439 13.88 29.21 3.38
CA ALA A 439 15.25 29.59 3.72
C ALA A 439 16.01 28.40 4.36
N VAL A 440 15.40 27.71 5.32
CA VAL A 440 15.97 26.51 5.94
C VAL A 440 16.16 25.38 4.92
N LEU A 441 15.16 25.12 4.08
CA LEU A 441 15.23 24.06 3.04
C LEU A 441 16.27 24.37 1.96
N SER A 442 16.51 25.66 1.65
CA SER A 442 17.57 26.05 0.70
C SER A 442 18.96 25.70 1.25
N GLY A 443 19.17 25.79 2.56
CA GLY A 443 20.38 25.29 3.23
C GLY A 443 20.55 23.76 3.12
N GLU A 444 19.46 23.03 2.88
CA GLU A 444 19.44 21.58 2.66
C GLU A 444 19.46 21.19 1.17
N GLY A 445 19.66 22.17 0.27
CA GLY A 445 19.79 21.96 -1.17
C GLY A 445 18.48 22.00 -1.95
N TRP A 446 17.40 22.51 -1.36
CA TRP A 446 16.19 22.81 -2.11
C TRP A 446 16.31 24.11 -2.90
N THR A 447 15.77 24.13 -4.11
CA THR A 447 15.74 25.31 -5.00
C THR A 447 14.31 25.60 -5.44
N THR A 448 14.00 26.85 -5.78
CA THR A 448 12.65 27.22 -6.24
C THR A 448 12.29 26.55 -7.57
N GLU A 449 13.28 26.39 -8.46
CA GLU A 449 13.10 25.66 -9.71
C GLU A 449 13.55 24.19 -9.53
N PRO A 450 12.78 23.24 -10.11
CA PRO A 450 13.15 21.86 -10.06
C PRO A 450 14.44 21.58 -10.84
N PRO A 451 15.33 20.67 -10.36
CA PRO A 451 16.53 20.29 -11.10
C PRO A 451 16.17 19.64 -12.43
N ALA A 452 16.94 19.98 -13.47
CA ALA A 452 16.82 19.37 -14.79
C ALA A 452 17.38 17.93 -14.69
N GLY A 453 16.53 16.94 -14.56
CA GLY A 453 16.91 15.52 -14.48
C GLY A 453 15.88 14.70 -13.72
N SER A 454 15.90 13.40 -13.94
CA SER A 454 15.13 12.38 -13.21
C SER A 454 16.07 11.66 -12.22
N GLY A 455 15.47 10.90 -11.28
CA GLY A 455 16.22 10.09 -10.33
C GLY A 455 16.36 10.70 -8.93
N ALA A 456 17.31 10.19 -8.14
CA ALA A 456 17.47 10.50 -6.71
C ALA A 456 17.57 11.99 -6.37
N VAL A 457 18.17 12.81 -7.24
CA VAL A 457 18.27 14.27 -7.05
C VAL A 457 16.91 14.91 -7.16
N ARG A 458 16.11 14.48 -8.14
CA ARG A 458 14.74 14.97 -8.35
C ARG A 458 13.82 14.51 -7.22
N GLU A 459 13.89 13.25 -6.79
CA GLU A 459 13.10 12.72 -5.68
C GLU A 459 13.40 13.45 -4.37
N ARG A 460 14.69 13.71 -4.10
CA ARG A 460 15.11 14.52 -2.95
C ARG A 460 14.52 15.93 -3.01
N TRP A 461 14.61 16.58 -4.17
CA TRP A 461 14.04 17.91 -4.38
C TRP A 461 12.51 17.90 -4.15
N GLU A 462 11.81 16.91 -4.70
CA GLU A 462 10.36 16.75 -4.54
C GLU A 462 9.95 16.51 -3.09
N SER A 463 10.73 15.73 -2.32
CA SER A 463 10.51 15.55 -0.89
C SER A 463 10.61 16.86 -0.12
N LEU A 464 11.61 17.69 -0.43
CA LEU A 464 11.80 19.00 0.20
C LEU A 464 10.75 20.03 -0.28
N ALA A 465 10.37 20.00 -1.56
CA ALA A 465 9.31 20.83 -2.12
C ALA A 465 7.95 20.52 -1.45
N ALA A 466 7.70 19.25 -1.14
CA ALA A 466 6.50 18.85 -0.41
C ALA A 466 6.45 19.44 1.00
N LEU A 467 7.57 19.57 1.70
CA LEU A 467 7.65 20.28 2.99
C LEU A 467 7.39 21.79 2.82
N ALA A 468 7.92 22.42 1.76
CA ALA A 468 7.70 23.83 1.48
C ALA A 468 6.22 24.13 1.18
N ASN A 469 5.56 23.26 0.41
CA ASN A 469 4.13 23.35 0.12
C ASN A 469 3.29 23.15 1.38
N LEU A 470 3.65 22.19 2.21
CA LEU A 470 2.97 21.96 3.49
C LEU A 470 3.02 23.19 4.41
N ALA A 471 4.15 23.89 4.45
CA ALA A 471 4.29 25.13 5.21
C ALA A 471 3.41 26.25 4.64
N HIS A 472 3.27 26.32 3.31
CA HIS A 472 2.38 27.26 2.64
C HIS A 472 0.91 27.00 3.00
N ASP A 473 0.46 25.75 2.90
CA ASP A 473 -0.91 25.34 3.23
C ASP A 473 -1.23 25.53 4.71
N PHE A 474 -0.24 25.26 5.57
CA PHE A 474 -0.37 25.46 7.02
C PHE A 474 -0.52 26.94 7.37
N ALA A 475 0.29 27.81 6.76
CA ALA A 475 0.18 29.26 6.94
C ALA A 475 -1.12 29.82 6.37
N ALA A 476 -1.62 29.30 5.24
CA ALA A 476 -2.90 29.69 4.67
C ALA A 476 -4.08 29.33 5.61
N ALA A 477 -3.98 28.18 6.29
CA ALA A 477 -4.98 27.73 7.26
C ALA A 477 -4.86 28.43 8.64
N ARG A 478 -3.67 28.93 8.98
CA ARG A 478 -3.36 29.61 10.25
C ARG A 478 -2.41 30.79 9.99
N PRO A 479 -2.94 31.99 9.66
CA PRO A 479 -2.13 33.15 9.27
C PRO A 479 -1.11 33.59 10.33
N ASP A 480 -1.39 33.37 11.61
CA ASP A 480 -0.53 33.75 12.73
C ASP A 480 0.39 32.60 13.21
N ALA A 481 0.48 31.51 12.43
CA ALA A 481 1.31 30.35 12.80
C ALA A 481 2.80 30.68 12.73
N THR A 482 3.50 30.26 13.76
CA THR A 482 4.97 30.39 13.88
C THR A 482 5.69 29.16 13.30
N LEU A 483 7.00 29.27 13.15
CA LEU A 483 7.83 28.12 12.76
C LEU A 483 7.77 26.99 13.82
N SER A 484 7.61 27.34 15.11
CA SER A 484 7.46 26.37 16.20
C SER A 484 6.14 25.59 16.06
N ASP A 485 5.04 26.27 15.68
CA ASP A 485 3.76 25.62 15.45
C ASP A 485 3.82 24.68 14.25
N PHE A 486 4.53 25.07 13.21
CA PHE A 486 4.76 24.22 12.04
C PHE A 486 5.60 22.99 12.36
N VAL A 487 6.66 23.13 13.16
CA VAL A 487 7.47 22.00 13.64
C VAL A 487 6.63 21.03 14.48
N ALA A 488 5.77 21.54 15.36
CA ALA A 488 4.86 20.70 16.14
C ALA A 488 3.87 19.93 15.22
N GLU A 489 3.35 20.58 14.17
CA GLU A 489 2.52 19.94 13.16
C GLU A 489 3.28 18.85 12.39
N LEU A 490 4.56 19.09 12.03
CA LEU A 490 5.41 18.07 11.40
C LEU A 490 5.61 16.86 12.30
N ASP A 491 5.87 17.08 13.60
CA ASP A 491 6.06 16.00 14.57
C ASP A 491 4.74 15.21 14.79
N GLU A 492 3.58 15.88 14.82
CA GLU A 492 2.26 15.22 14.86
C GLU A 492 2.03 14.40 13.60
N ARG A 493 2.31 14.94 12.40
CA ARG A 493 2.19 14.24 11.13
C ARG A 493 3.17 13.08 10.98
N ALA A 494 4.40 13.25 11.46
CA ALA A 494 5.38 12.17 11.47
C ALA A 494 4.90 11.01 12.37
N GLY A 495 4.38 11.33 13.56
CA GLY A 495 3.75 10.34 14.45
C GLY A 495 2.50 9.69 13.85
N ALA A 496 1.69 10.46 13.12
CA ALA A 496 0.49 10.00 12.43
C ALA A 496 0.78 9.44 11.01
N GLN A 497 2.02 9.53 10.52
CA GLN A 497 2.47 9.14 9.17
C GLN A 497 1.73 9.88 8.03
N HIS A 498 1.31 11.12 8.25
CA HIS A 498 0.69 11.97 7.24
C HIS A 498 1.75 12.63 6.35
N ALA A 499 2.12 11.97 5.25
CA ALA A 499 3.02 12.56 4.25
C ALA A 499 2.33 13.71 3.49
N PRO A 500 3.04 14.81 3.16
CA PRO A 500 2.54 15.82 2.24
C PRO A 500 2.35 15.24 0.84
N THR A 501 1.43 15.84 0.07
CA THR A 501 1.15 15.40 -1.30
C THR A 501 2.31 15.78 -2.23
N VAL A 502 3.00 14.81 -2.76
CA VAL A 502 3.96 15.00 -3.87
C VAL A 502 3.17 15.03 -5.17
N GLN A 503 3.48 16.00 -6.05
CA GLN A 503 2.81 16.11 -7.35
C GLN A 503 3.41 15.14 -8.37
N GLY A 504 2.98 13.88 -8.37
CA GLY A 504 3.43 12.85 -9.30
C GLY A 504 2.47 11.68 -9.39
N VAL A 505 2.58 10.87 -10.43
CA VAL A 505 1.80 9.64 -10.60
C VAL A 505 2.09 8.70 -9.44
N THR A 506 1.06 8.18 -8.81
CA THR A 506 1.23 7.25 -7.68
C THR A 506 1.44 5.83 -8.18
N LEU A 507 2.58 5.24 -7.83
CA LEU A 507 2.87 3.82 -7.96
C LEU A 507 2.60 3.13 -6.63
N ALA A 508 1.72 2.13 -6.59
CA ALA A 508 1.38 1.44 -5.35
C ALA A 508 0.95 -0.01 -5.58
N SER A 509 1.16 -0.87 -4.59
CA SER A 509 0.48 -2.16 -4.59
C SER A 509 -1.03 -1.97 -4.33
N LEU A 510 -1.84 -2.91 -4.84
CA LEU A 510 -3.30 -2.92 -4.61
C LEU A 510 -3.66 -2.84 -3.11
N HIS A 511 -2.87 -3.50 -2.24
CA HIS A 511 -3.06 -3.43 -0.79
C HIS A 511 -2.81 -2.01 -0.25
N SER A 512 -1.73 -1.36 -0.70
CA SER A 512 -1.37 0.00 -0.27
C SER A 512 -2.33 1.07 -0.79
N ALA A 513 -3.13 0.74 -1.82
CA ALA A 513 -4.13 1.61 -2.41
C ALA A 513 -5.44 1.67 -1.61
N LYS A 514 -5.64 0.77 -0.62
CA LYS A 514 -6.84 0.78 0.22
C LYS A 514 -6.96 2.11 0.97
N GLY A 515 -8.15 2.72 0.95
CA GLY A 515 -8.41 4.03 1.55
C GLY A 515 -8.00 5.24 0.70
N LEU A 516 -7.41 5.00 -0.49
CA LEU A 516 -7.02 6.06 -1.44
C LEU A 516 -7.98 6.08 -2.64
N GLU A 517 -7.87 7.12 -3.48
CA GLU A 517 -8.67 7.27 -4.70
C GLU A 517 -8.04 8.27 -5.66
N TRP A 518 -8.20 8.06 -6.95
CA TRP A 518 -7.66 8.89 -8.05
C TRP A 518 -8.67 9.03 -9.17
N ASP A 519 -8.55 10.09 -9.97
CA ASP A 519 -9.41 10.29 -11.14
C ASP A 519 -9.13 9.24 -12.21
N VAL A 520 -7.86 8.85 -12.36
CA VAL A 520 -7.43 7.84 -13.33
C VAL A 520 -6.64 6.74 -12.65
N VAL A 521 -7.03 5.49 -12.85
CA VAL A 521 -6.35 4.32 -12.31
C VAL A 521 -5.96 3.37 -13.44
N PHE A 522 -4.70 2.96 -13.42
CA PHE A 522 -4.16 1.88 -14.25
C PHE A 522 -3.98 0.64 -13.36
N LEU A 523 -4.74 -0.42 -13.62
CA LEU A 523 -4.57 -1.75 -13.02
C LEU A 523 -3.73 -2.57 -13.96
N VAL A 524 -2.50 -2.87 -13.59
CA VAL A 524 -1.50 -3.47 -14.46
C VAL A 524 -1.13 -4.89 -14.02
N GLY A 525 -0.71 -5.72 -14.98
CA GLY A 525 -0.34 -7.11 -14.72
C GLY A 525 -1.54 -7.98 -14.32
N ILE A 526 -2.75 -7.70 -14.81
CA ILE A 526 -3.96 -8.44 -14.46
C ILE A 526 -4.05 -9.74 -15.28
N ALA A 527 -3.12 -10.63 -15.00
CA ALA A 527 -2.98 -11.93 -15.67
C ALA A 527 -3.05 -13.09 -14.67
N GLU A 528 -3.43 -14.28 -15.15
CA GLU A 528 -3.36 -15.52 -14.36
C GLU A 528 -1.96 -15.76 -13.78
N GLY A 529 -1.93 -16.10 -12.48
CA GLY A 529 -0.69 -16.28 -11.72
C GLY A 529 -0.15 -15.00 -11.09
N MET A 530 -0.67 -13.83 -11.52
CA MET A 530 -0.44 -12.55 -10.86
C MET A 530 -1.72 -12.06 -10.15
N MET A 531 -2.88 -12.23 -10.78
CA MET A 531 -4.19 -11.89 -10.22
C MET A 531 -5.24 -12.92 -10.71
N PRO A 532 -5.62 -13.94 -9.92
CA PRO A 532 -5.08 -14.26 -8.59
C PRO A 532 -3.62 -14.66 -8.62
N ILE A 533 -2.91 -14.36 -7.52
CA ILE A 533 -1.50 -14.74 -7.39
C ILE A 533 -1.36 -16.26 -7.28
N THR A 534 -0.25 -16.81 -7.77
CA THR A 534 -0.01 -18.28 -7.82
C THR A 534 -0.12 -18.97 -6.45
N TYR A 535 0.11 -18.23 -5.37
CA TYR A 535 0.04 -18.76 -4.00
C TYR A 535 -1.39 -18.89 -3.45
N ALA A 536 -2.36 -18.22 -4.05
CA ALA A 536 -3.77 -18.36 -3.70
C ALA A 536 -4.31 -19.71 -4.21
N LYS A 537 -4.31 -20.72 -3.35
CA LYS A 537 -4.67 -22.10 -3.68
C LYS A 537 -6.07 -22.49 -3.21
N THR A 538 -6.51 -21.95 -2.07
CA THR A 538 -7.85 -22.23 -1.54
C THR A 538 -8.89 -21.29 -2.13
N ASP A 539 -10.15 -21.69 -2.10
CA ASP A 539 -11.26 -20.85 -2.58
C ASP A 539 -11.32 -19.52 -1.80
N GLU A 540 -11.05 -19.53 -0.50
CA GLU A 540 -11.02 -18.32 0.34
C GLU A 540 -9.91 -17.36 -0.10
N GLN A 541 -8.71 -17.89 -0.39
CA GLN A 541 -7.58 -17.09 -0.86
C GLN A 541 -7.86 -16.52 -2.26
N ILE A 542 -8.48 -17.30 -3.16
CA ILE A 542 -8.87 -16.82 -4.49
C ILE A 542 -9.92 -15.72 -4.39
N GLU A 543 -10.90 -15.86 -3.49
CA GLU A 543 -11.90 -14.83 -3.27
C GLU A 543 -11.32 -13.58 -2.58
N GLU A 544 -10.26 -13.71 -1.77
CA GLU A 544 -9.53 -12.54 -1.25
C GLU A 544 -8.82 -11.79 -2.38
N GLU A 545 -8.19 -12.49 -3.33
CA GLU A 545 -7.60 -11.86 -4.53
C GLU A 545 -8.67 -11.16 -5.39
N ARG A 546 -9.89 -11.72 -5.48
CA ARG A 546 -11.03 -11.06 -6.14
C ARG A 546 -11.41 -9.76 -5.41
N ARG A 547 -11.50 -9.79 -4.09
CA ARG A 547 -11.74 -8.58 -3.27
C ARG A 547 -10.62 -7.55 -3.43
N LEU A 548 -9.38 -8.01 -3.55
CA LEU A 548 -8.25 -7.13 -3.80
C LEU A 548 -8.35 -6.42 -5.16
N LEU A 549 -8.75 -7.15 -6.23
CA LEU A 549 -9.02 -6.53 -7.52
C LEU A 549 -10.21 -5.57 -7.45
N TYR A 550 -11.28 -5.93 -6.74
CA TYR A 550 -12.43 -5.03 -6.49
C TYR A 550 -11.99 -3.74 -5.77
N VAL A 551 -11.12 -3.85 -4.76
CA VAL A 551 -10.53 -2.67 -4.11
C VAL A 551 -9.80 -1.82 -5.15
N GLY A 552 -8.98 -2.41 -6.02
CA GLY A 552 -8.27 -1.70 -7.09
C GLY A 552 -9.22 -0.95 -8.04
N VAL A 553 -10.24 -1.63 -8.55
CA VAL A 553 -11.26 -1.03 -9.45
C VAL A 553 -11.94 0.16 -8.79
N THR A 554 -12.36 0.03 -7.53
CA THR A 554 -13.06 1.08 -6.78
C THR A 554 -12.16 2.24 -6.33
N ARG A 555 -10.88 2.24 -6.70
CA ARG A 555 -9.99 3.41 -6.51
C ARG A 555 -10.18 4.46 -7.59
N ALA A 556 -10.68 4.08 -8.77
CA ALA A 556 -10.93 4.97 -9.88
C ALA A 556 -12.19 5.82 -9.66
N ARG A 557 -12.06 7.13 -9.79
CA ARG A 557 -13.20 8.04 -9.79
C ARG A 557 -13.83 8.15 -11.19
N GLU A 558 -13.01 8.32 -12.23
CA GLU A 558 -13.50 8.63 -13.58
C GLU A 558 -13.07 7.63 -14.64
N ARG A 559 -11.78 7.28 -14.67
CA ARG A 559 -11.19 6.47 -15.74
C ARG A 559 -10.46 5.28 -15.18
N LEU A 560 -10.66 4.14 -15.82
CA LEU A 560 -10.03 2.89 -15.44
C LEU A 560 -9.40 2.23 -16.66
N HIS A 561 -8.12 1.92 -16.56
CA HIS A 561 -7.37 1.13 -17.52
C HIS A 561 -6.98 -0.18 -16.87
N VAL A 562 -7.23 -1.30 -17.52
CA VAL A 562 -6.90 -2.65 -17.07
C VAL A 562 -6.03 -3.31 -18.11
N SER A 563 -4.83 -3.74 -17.74
CA SER A 563 -3.90 -4.33 -18.71
C SER A 563 -3.24 -5.61 -18.21
N TRP A 564 -2.73 -6.38 -19.17
CA TRP A 564 -1.96 -7.58 -18.91
C TRP A 564 -0.97 -7.83 -20.05
N ALA A 565 0.13 -8.50 -19.69
CA ALA A 565 1.16 -8.94 -20.63
C ALA A 565 1.09 -10.45 -20.86
N LEU A 566 1.28 -10.88 -22.11
CA LEU A 566 1.28 -12.30 -22.51
C LEU A 566 2.60 -13.02 -22.18
N ALA A 567 3.70 -12.29 -22.06
CA ALA A 567 5.01 -12.79 -21.69
C ALA A 567 5.67 -11.89 -20.63
N ARG A 568 6.71 -12.38 -19.96
CA ARG A 568 7.47 -11.61 -18.97
C ARG A 568 8.53 -10.71 -19.61
N ALA A 569 9.17 -11.19 -20.66
CA ALA A 569 10.30 -10.49 -21.30
C ALA A 569 10.06 -10.35 -22.80
N PRO A 570 10.69 -9.35 -23.46
CA PRO A 570 10.62 -9.14 -24.90
C PRO A 570 11.03 -10.41 -25.67
N GLY A 571 10.21 -10.78 -26.69
CA GLY A 571 10.42 -12.02 -27.45
C GLY A 571 10.18 -13.30 -26.67
N GLY A 572 9.71 -13.24 -25.45
CA GLY A 572 9.31 -14.38 -24.64
C GLY A 572 8.10 -15.11 -25.26
N ARG A 573 7.97 -16.41 -24.95
CA ARG A 573 6.81 -17.18 -25.41
C ARG A 573 5.54 -16.66 -24.72
N PRO A 574 4.46 -16.34 -25.45
CA PRO A 574 3.16 -16.05 -24.88
C PRO A 574 2.66 -17.26 -24.07
N SER A 575 2.74 -17.18 -22.75
CA SER A 575 2.35 -18.27 -21.84
C SER A 575 1.31 -17.84 -20.81
N ARG A 576 1.10 -16.53 -20.68
CA ARG A 576 0.13 -15.95 -19.76
C ARG A 576 -1.22 -15.75 -20.43
N ARG A 577 -2.23 -15.69 -19.60
CA ARG A 577 -3.62 -15.43 -19.99
C ARG A 577 -4.14 -14.27 -19.13
N PRO A 578 -5.12 -13.50 -19.61
CA PRO A 578 -5.79 -12.53 -18.76
C PRO A 578 -6.40 -13.22 -17.53
N SER A 579 -6.50 -12.48 -16.45
CA SER A 579 -7.10 -12.98 -15.21
C SER A 579 -8.49 -13.55 -15.44
N ARG A 580 -8.78 -14.71 -14.82
CA ARG A 580 -10.12 -15.32 -14.79
C ARG A 580 -11.19 -14.40 -14.19
N PHE A 581 -10.79 -13.43 -13.38
CA PHE A 581 -11.69 -12.46 -12.79
C PHE A 581 -12.29 -11.50 -13.82
N LEU A 582 -11.67 -11.38 -15.00
CA LEU A 582 -12.15 -10.55 -16.10
C LEU A 582 -13.07 -11.31 -17.08
N ASP A 583 -13.32 -12.60 -16.85
CA ASP A 583 -14.19 -13.40 -17.72
C ASP A 583 -15.62 -12.85 -17.69
N GLY A 584 -16.20 -12.64 -18.88
CA GLY A 584 -17.53 -12.03 -19.03
C GLY A 584 -17.62 -10.53 -18.76
N LEU A 585 -16.52 -9.89 -18.32
CA LEU A 585 -16.47 -8.44 -18.02
C LEU A 585 -15.78 -7.62 -19.11
N ARG A 586 -14.99 -8.27 -19.97
CA ARG A 586 -14.31 -7.63 -21.09
C ARG A 586 -15.24 -7.48 -22.30
N PRO A 587 -15.15 -6.38 -23.07
CA PRO A 587 -15.83 -6.28 -24.36
C PRO A 587 -15.40 -7.43 -25.28
N GLY A 588 -16.36 -8.13 -25.89
CA GLY A 588 -16.10 -9.23 -26.82
C GLY A 588 -15.92 -10.62 -26.19
N SER A 589 -15.92 -10.77 -24.87
CA SER A 589 -16.03 -12.08 -24.19
C SER A 589 -17.50 -12.52 -24.14
N ALA A 590 -18.09 -12.80 -25.30
CA ALA A 590 -19.39 -13.45 -25.32
C ALA A 590 -19.27 -14.80 -24.62
N THR A 591 -20.04 -14.98 -23.56
CA THR A 591 -20.24 -16.23 -22.85
C THR A 591 -20.41 -17.38 -23.84
N MET A 592 -19.41 -18.27 -23.93
CA MET A 592 -19.71 -19.64 -24.34
C MET A 592 -20.61 -20.22 -23.22
N GLY A 593 -21.90 -20.00 -23.38
CA GLY A 593 -22.91 -20.61 -22.57
C GLY A 593 -22.72 -22.11 -22.58
N ARG A 594 -22.53 -22.69 -21.41
CA ARG A 594 -22.74 -24.11 -21.17
C ARG A 594 -24.22 -24.40 -21.41
N SER A 595 -24.56 -24.63 -22.67
CA SER A 595 -25.78 -25.37 -22.98
C SER A 595 -25.47 -26.85 -22.87
N ALA A 596 -25.97 -27.44 -21.78
CA ALA A 596 -26.02 -28.88 -21.62
C ALA A 596 -27.10 -29.45 -22.54
N ALA A 597 -26.72 -30.56 -23.14
CA ALA A 597 -27.54 -31.68 -23.59
C ALA A 597 -28.59 -31.46 -24.69
N GLY A 598 -28.40 -32.19 -25.74
CA GLY A 598 -29.55 -32.81 -26.42
C GLY A 598 -29.45 -32.88 -27.93
N THR A 599 -29.25 -34.09 -28.37
CA THR A 599 -29.72 -34.76 -29.60
C THR A 599 -28.85 -34.72 -30.84
N SER A 600 -28.46 -35.91 -31.11
CA SER A 600 -28.01 -36.56 -32.35
C SER A 600 -28.62 -36.07 -33.66
N GLY A 601 -27.82 -35.91 -34.68
CA GLY A 601 -28.23 -35.77 -36.05
C GLY A 601 -27.01 -35.67 -36.97
N GLY A 602 -26.57 -36.80 -37.52
CA GLY A 602 -25.50 -36.85 -38.47
C GLY A 602 -25.90 -36.32 -39.84
N VAL A 603 -24.98 -35.73 -40.56
CA VAL A 603 -24.83 -35.87 -42.04
C VAL A 603 -23.36 -35.62 -42.41
N GLU A 604 -22.90 -36.48 -43.29
CA GLU A 604 -21.56 -36.64 -43.86
C GLU A 604 -21.15 -35.58 -44.89
N ARG A 605 -19.83 -35.55 -45.06
CA ARG A 605 -19.04 -35.33 -46.27
C ARG A 605 -18.64 -33.91 -46.67
N GLY A 606 -17.32 -33.80 -46.82
CA GLY A 606 -16.66 -32.81 -47.65
C GLY A 606 -15.15 -32.69 -47.38
N SER A 607 -14.38 -33.69 -47.87
CA SER A 607 -12.92 -33.69 -47.87
C SER A 607 -12.36 -32.64 -48.84
N THR A 608 -11.42 -31.79 -48.40
CA THR A 608 -10.32 -31.29 -49.21
C THR A 608 -9.07 -31.13 -48.38
N SER A 609 -8.07 -31.93 -48.73
CA SER A 609 -6.72 -31.94 -48.22
C SER A 609 -5.97 -30.67 -48.58
N GLY A 610 -5.42 -30.00 -47.58
CA GLY A 610 -4.38 -29.00 -47.72
C GLY A 610 -3.32 -29.24 -46.66
N THR A 611 -2.23 -29.91 -47.06
CA THR A 611 -1.08 -30.25 -46.22
C THR A 611 -0.33 -28.96 -45.88
N VAL A 612 -0.45 -28.46 -44.67
CA VAL A 612 0.46 -27.44 -44.12
C VAL A 612 1.43 -28.15 -43.18
N VAL A 613 2.68 -28.19 -43.60
CA VAL A 613 3.81 -28.73 -42.85
C VAL A 613 4.03 -27.87 -41.62
N ALA A 614 3.77 -28.42 -40.44
CA ALA A 614 4.10 -27.80 -39.16
C ALA A 614 5.63 -27.81 -38.92
N PRO A 615 6.25 -26.70 -38.50
CA PRO A 615 7.65 -26.72 -38.13
C PRO A 615 7.86 -27.52 -36.83
N ARG A 616 8.85 -28.42 -36.86
CA ARG A 616 9.28 -29.26 -35.73
C ARG A 616 9.59 -28.39 -34.50
N ARG A 617 8.90 -28.67 -33.40
CA ARG A 617 9.21 -28.19 -32.06
C ARG A 617 10.62 -28.67 -31.67
N THR A 618 11.58 -27.75 -31.61
CA THR A 618 12.81 -27.97 -30.86
C THR A 618 12.49 -27.83 -29.38
N GLN A 619 12.58 -28.93 -28.64
CA GLN A 619 12.53 -28.89 -27.16
C GLN A 619 13.76 -28.09 -26.68
N ARG A 620 13.54 -26.92 -26.10
CA ARG A 620 14.59 -26.20 -25.36
C ARG A 620 14.87 -26.98 -24.07
N THR A 621 16.10 -27.45 -23.93
CA THR A 621 16.63 -27.97 -22.67
C THR A 621 16.52 -26.92 -21.57
N PRO A 622 16.09 -27.26 -20.34
CA PRO A 622 16.07 -26.33 -19.27
C PRO A 622 17.45 -25.73 -18.97
N ALA A 623 17.53 -24.46 -18.68
CA ALA A 623 18.79 -23.79 -18.33
C ALA A 623 19.42 -24.48 -17.11
N ARG A 624 20.71 -24.78 -17.19
CA ARG A 624 21.46 -25.45 -16.15
C ARG A 624 22.63 -24.60 -15.68
N CYS A 625 22.95 -24.68 -14.40
CA CYS A 625 24.12 -24.04 -13.81
C CYS A 625 25.38 -24.54 -14.53
N ARG A 626 26.20 -23.63 -15.05
CA ARG A 626 27.45 -23.92 -15.76
C ARG A 626 28.53 -24.60 -14.90
N VAL A 627 28.41 -24.44 -13.54
CA VAL A 627 29.38 -25.02 -12.59
C VAL A 627 28.95 -26.37 -12.09
N CYS A 628 27.73 -26.55 -11.59
CA CYS A 628 27.28 -27.78 -10.95
C CYS A 628 26.21 -28.56 -11.77
N GLY A 629 25.72 -28.04 -12.87
CA GLY A 629 24.71 -28.70 -13.71
C GLY A 629 23.28 -28.68 -13.16
N ARG A 630 23.02 -28.09 -12.01
CA ARG A 630 21.67 -27.94 -11.43
C ARG A 630 20.77 -27.15 -12.36
N THR A 631 19.50 -27.53 -12.47
CA THR A 631 18.52 -26.77 -13.23
C THR A 631 18.26 -25.44 -12.52
N LEU A 632 18.41 -24.34 -13.26
CA LEU A 632 18.21 -22.99 -12.77
C LEU A 632 16.73 -22.64 -12.87
N THR A 633 16.16 -22.15 -11.78
CA THR A 633 14.75 -21.76 -11.68
C THR A 633 14.56 -20.30 -11.34
N ASP A 634 15.55 -19.67 -10.70
CA ASP A 634 15.55 -18.24 -10.36
C ASP A 634 16.02 -17.39 -11.55
N ALA A 635 15.40 -16.20 -11.71
CA ALA A 635 15.72 -15.29 -12.81
C ALA A 635 17.13 -14.69 -12.71
N GLY A 636 17.65 -14.49 -11.49
CA GLY A 636 19.01 -14.04 -11.23
C GLY A 636 20.02 -15.12 -11.55
N GLU A 637 19.78 -16.38 -11.12
CA GLU A 637 20.59 -17.54 -11.45
C GLU A 637 20.63 -17.81 -12.95
N MET A 638 19.47 -17.72 -13.63
CA MET A 638 19.39 -17.86 -15.10
C MET A 638 20.14 -16.73 -15.83
N LYS A 639 20.18 -15.54 -15.25
CA LYS A 639 20.90 -14.40 -15.80
C LYS A 639 22.42 -14.59 -15.71
N LEU A 640 22.87 -15.18 -14.63
CA LEU A 640 24.29 -15.50 -14.39
C LEU A 640 24.68 -16.87 -14.95
N MET A 641 23.70 -17.68 -15.42
CA MET A 641 23.87 -19.10 -15.78
C MET A 641 24.60 -19.91 -14.67
N ARG A 642 24.43 -19.48 -13.43
CA ARG A 642 25.08 -20.04 -12.24
C ARG A 642 24.13 -19.98 -11.06
N CYS A 643 24.05 -21.05 -10.26
CA CYS A 643 23.26 -21.06 -9.03
C CYS A 643 24.00 -20.31 -7.90
N GLU A 644 23.23 -19.82 -6.92
CA GLU A 644 23.78 -19.08 -5.77
C GLU A 644 24.81 -19.87 -4.94
N ASP A 645 24.67 -21.21 -4.92
CA ASP A 645 25.56 -22.10 -4.14
C ASP A 645 26.93 -22.32 -4.79
N CYS A 646 27.13 -21.92 -6.04
CA CYS A 646 28.38 -22.10 -6.73
C CYS A 646 29.29 -20.85 -6.65
N PRO A 647 30.62 -21.02 -6.50
CA PRO A 647 31.54 -19.90 -6.43
C PRO A 647 31.49 -19.07 -7.72
N SER A 648 31.68 -17.74 -7.58
CA SER A 648 31.82 -16.83 -8.71
C SER A 648 33.25 -16.94 -9.27
N ASP A 649 33.33 -17.00 -10.59
CA ASP A 649 34.56 -16.90 -11.37
C ASP A 649 34.70 -15.50 -12.02
N MET A 650 33.98 -14.52 -11.50
CA MET A 650 34.00 -13.13 -11.96
C MET A 650 35.39 -12.51 -11.84
N ASP A 651 35.86 -11.90 -12.91
CA ASP A 651 37.06 -11.06 -12.87
C ASP A 651 36.77 -9.75 -12.14
N GLU A 652 37.27 -9.64 -10.91
CA GLU A 652 37.06 -8.45 -10.07
C GLU A 652 37.64 -7.17 -10.71
N GLY A 653 38.73 -7.30 -11.46
CA GLY A 653 39.35 -6.16 -12.14
C GLY A 653 38.50 -5.63 -13.29
N ILE A 654 37.89 -6.53 -14.08
CA ILE A 654 36.93 -6.15 -15.12
C ILE A 654 35.68 -5.56 -14.49
N TYR A 655 35.16 -6.17 -13.41
CA TYR A 655 33.97 -5.69 -12.75
C TYR A 655 34.14 -4.27 -12.20
N GLU A 656 35.24 -3.96 -11.53
CA GLU A 656 35.50 -2.60 -11.00
C GLU A 656 35.66 -1.58 -12.14
N ARG A 657 36.37 -1.92 -13.23
CA ARG A 657 36.48 -1.01 -14.40
C ARG A 657 35.12 -0.75 -15.05
N LEU A 658 34.27 -1.78 -15.18
CA LEU A 658 32.92 -1.62 -15.71
C LEU A 658 32.04 -0.75 -14.78
N ARG A 659 32.23 -0.87 -13.47
CA ARG A 659 31.50 -0.09 -12.47
C ARG A 659 31.91 1.38 -12.49
N GLU A 660 33.20 1.67 -12.60
CA GLU A 660 33.72 3.02 -12.76
C GLU A 660 33.24 3.65 -14.07
N TRP A 661 33.39 2.94 -15.17
CA TRP A 661 32.88 3.35 -16.48
C TRP A 661 31.38 3.63 -16.45
N ARG A 662 30.58 2.75 -15.86
CA ARG A 662 29.15 2.95 -15.70
C ARG A 662 28.83 4.23 -14.92
N ALA A 663 29.58 4.50 -13.86
CA ALA A 663 29.39 5.71 -13.07
C ALA A 663 29.71 6.98 -13.90
N ASP A 664 30.70 6.92 -14.78
CA ASP A 664 31.04 7.99 -15.71
C ASP A 664 29.96 8.18 -16.77
N GLN A 665 29.48 7.11 -17.38
CA GLN A 665 28.38 7.16 -18.35
C GLN A 665 27.09 7.70 -17.71
N ALA A 666 26.80 7.32 -16.47
CA ALA A 666 25.69 7.81 -15.71
C ALA A 666 25.80 9.33 -15.47
N ARG A 667 26.99 9.81 -15.11
CA ARG A 667 27.27 11.26 -14.93
C ARG A 667 27.11 12.02 -16.24
N ARG A 668 27.69 11.52 -17.35
CA ARG A 668 27.64 12.17 -18.68
C ARG A 668 26.21 12.21 -19.23
N SER A 669 25.42 11.14 -19.03
CA SER A 669 24.04 11.06 -19.51
C SER A 669 23.00 11.65 -18.56
N GLY A 670 23.41 12.06 -17.34
CA GLY A 670 22.48 12.53 -16.31
C GLY A 670 21.49 11.47 -15.82
N GLN A 671 21.79 10.19 -16.03
CA GLN A 671 20.94 9.06 -15.68
C GLN A 671 21.48 8.28 -14.47
N PRO A 672 20.65 7.64 -13.67
CA PRO A 672 21.11 6.72 -12.63
C PRO A 672 21.98 5.59 -13.19
N ALA A 673 23.01 5.19 -12.47
CA ALA A 673 23.97 4.18 -12.93
C ALA A 673 23.34 2.84 -13.36
N PHE A 674 22.26 2.42 -12.70
CA PHE A 674 21.54 1.20 -13.05
C PHE A 674 20.77 1.29 -14.39
N CYS A 675 20.50 2.51 -14.89
CA CYS A 675 19.91 2.71 -16.22
C CYS A 675 20.90 2.36 -17.34
N VAL A 676 22.18 2.57 -17.13
CA VAL A 676 23.25 2.15 -18.03
C VAL A 676 23.31 0.62 -18.00
N PHE A 677 23.66 0.04 -16.85
CA PHE A 677 23.60 -1.40 -16.59
C PHE A 677 23.36 -1.67 -15.10
N THR A 678 22.58 -2.72 -14.77
CA THR A 678 22.43 -3.16 -13.38
C THR A 678 23.69 -3.86 -12.88
N ASP A 679 23.93 -3.89 -11.57
CA ASP A 679 25.08 -4.61 -10.98
C ASP A 679 25.12 -6.07 -11.43
N LYS A 680 23.96 -6.75 -11.46
CA LYS A 680 23.84 -8.14 -11.96
C LYS A 680 24.25 -8.28 -13.44
N THR A 681 24.00 -7.26 -14.26
CA THR A 681 24.41 -7.27 -15.67
C THR A 681 25.92 -7.06 -15.78
N LEU A 682 26.52 -6.15 -14.97
CA LEU A 682 27.97 -5.97 -14.94
C LEU A 682 28.69 -7.22 -14.43
N MET A 683 28.14 -7.89 -13.41
CA MET A 683 28.67 -9.17 -12.94
C MET A 683 28.63 -10.24 -14.03
N ALA A 684 27.50 -10.34 -14.74
CA ALA A 684 27.39 -11.28 -15.85
C ALA A 684 28.37 -11.00 -17.01
N ILE A 685 28.65 -9.73 -17.29
CA ILE A 685 29.66 -9.32 -18.28
C ILE A 685 31.08 -9.67 -17.77
N ALA A 686 31.39 -9.38 -16.50
CA ALA A 686 32.70 -9.71 -15.92
C ALA A 686 32.94 -11.21 -15.72
N GLU A 687 31.88 -12.01 -15.60
CA GLU A 687 31.96 -13.47 -15.59
C GLU A 687 32.08 -14.07 -16.98
N ALA A 688 31.43 -13.46 -17.98
CA ALA A 688 31.41 -13.99 -19.36
C ALA A 688 32.60 -13.51 -20.20
N VAL A 689 33.15 -12.33 -19.86
CA VAL A 689 34.26 -11.63 -20.58
C VAL A 689 34.07 -11.74 -22.12
N PRO A 690 32.99 -11.13 -22.67
CA PRO A 690 32.65 -11.27 -24.08
C PRO A 690 33.72 -10.63 -24.99
N ASP A 691 34.05 -11.31 -26.08
CA ASP A 691 35.03 -10.88 -27.08
C ASP A 691 34.41 -10.12 -28.25
N ASP A 692 33.09 -10.32 -28.51
CA ASP A 692 32.39 -9.70 -29.62
C ASP A 692 30.96 -9.25 -29.23
N ASP A 693 30.33 -8.48 -30.14
CA ASP A 693 28.95 -7.98 -29.99
C ASP A 693 27.92 -9.11 -29.87
N GLY A 694 28.16 -10.27 -30.54
CA GLY A 694 27.26 -11.41 -30.51
C GLY A 694 27.26 -12.11 -29.15
N GLU A 695 28.40 -12.21 -28.50
CA GLU A 695 28.53 -12.74 -27.13
C GLU A 695 27.98 -11.77 -26.11
N LEU A 696 28.28 -10.48 -26.24
CA LEU A 696 27.76 -9.44 -25.39
C LEU A 696 26.21 -9.34 -25.47
N ALA A 697 25.64 -9.50 -26.66
CA ALA A 697 24.18 -9.52 -26.86
C ALA A 697 23.46 -10.72 -26.21
N ARG A 698 24.18 -11.84 -25.96
CA ARG A 698 23.61 -13.02 -25.28
C ARG A 698 23.48 -12.81 -23.76
N ILE A 699 24.15 -11.80 -23.19
CA ILE A 699 24.13 -11.51 -21.78
C ILE A 699 22.79 -10.84 -21.44
N PRO A 700 22.00 -11.41 -20.52
CA PRO A 700 20.71 -10.84 -20.12
C PRO A 700 20.87 -9.44 -19.50
N GLY A 701 20.15 -8.48 -20.07
CA GLY A 701 20.24 -7.06 -19.70
C GLY A 701 21.06 -6.21 -20.67
N VAL A 702 21.64 -6.82 -21.71
CA VAL A 702 22.24 -6.15 -22.86
C VAL A 702 21.29 -6.26 -24.05
N GLY A 703 20.34 -5.34 -24.13
CA GLY A 703 19.45 -5.25 -25.28
C GLY A 703 20.11 -4.51 -26.47
N VAL A 704 19.52 -4.63 -27.67
CA VAL A 704 20.03 -4.05 -28.91
C VAL A 704 20.37 -2.55 -28.78
N ARG A 705 19.55 -1.78 -28.08
CA ARG A 705 19.83 -0.34 -27.84
C ARG A 705 21.07 -0.10 -26.98
N LYS A 706 21.27 -0.91 -25.92
CA LYS A 706 22.44 -0.81 -25.04
C LYS A 706 23.70 -1.34 -25.73
N LEU A 707 23.57 -2.37 -26.54
CA LEU A 707 24.66 -2.89 -27.37
C LEU A 707 25.15 -1.82 -28.35
N ASN A 708 24.23 -1.20 -29.10
CA ASN A 708 24.58 -0.14 -30.05
C ASN A 708 25.17 1.11 -29.39
N ARG A 709 24.77 1.42 -28.16
CA ARG A 709 25.23 2.62 -27.46
C ARG A 709 26.50 2.41 -26.67
N TYR A 710 26.67 1.25 -26.03
CA TYR A 710 27.70 0.99 -25.04
C TYR A 710 28.58 -0.22 -25.39
N GLY A 711 28.22 -1.01 -26.42
CA GLY A 711 28.88 -2.28 -26.71
C GLY A 711 30.36 -2.14 -26.96
N ALA A 712 30.77 -1.18 -27.79
CA ALA A 712 32.18 -0.97 -28.12
C ALA A 712 33.05 -0.62 -26.88
N GLU A 713 32.52 0.21 -25.98
CA GLU A 713 33.22 0.59 -24.77
C GLU A 713 33.32 -0.57 -23.77
N VAL A 714 32.23 -1.33 -23.63
CA VAL A 714 32.19 -2.51 -22.75
C VAL A 714 33.16 -3.58 -23.23
N LEU A 715 33.20 -3.87 -24.53
CA LEU A 715 34.14 -4.82 -25.12
C LEU A 715 35.61 -4.35 -24.99
N ALA A 716 35.84 -3.02 -25.08
CA ALA A 716 37.18 -2.48 -24.85
C ALA A 716 37.65 -2.69 -23.39
N ILE A 717 36.73 -2.54 -22.42
CA ILE A 717 37.01 -2.79 -21.00
C ILE A 717 37.26 -4.27 -20.74
N CYS A 718 36.47 -5.17 -21.34
CA CYS A 718 36.66 -6.61 -21.25
C CYS A 718 38.01 -7.05 -21.84
N ALA A 719 38.44 -6.40 -22.93
CA ALA A 719 39.74 -6.64 -23.58
C ALA A 719 40.93 -5.94 -22.87
N GLY A 720 40.71 -5.30 -21.72
CA GLY A 720 41.77 -4.61 -20.98
C GLY A 720 42.25 -3.32 -21.61
N ARG A 721 41.50 -2.75 -22.58
CA ARG A 721 41.85 -1.48 -23.26
C ARG A 721 41.28 -0.28 -22.53
N GLU A 722 41.96 0.86 -22.58
CA GLU A 722 41.44 2.14 -22.07
C GLU A 722 40.31 2.63 -22.99
N VAL A 723 39.21 3.08 -22.39
CA VAL A 723 38.10 3.71 -23.11
C VAL A 723 38.49 5.18 -23.34
N VAL A 724 38.87 5.51 -24.55
CA VAL A 724 39.18 6.91 -24.96
C VAL A 724 37.83 7.63 -25.09
N GLY A 725 37.59 8.65 -24.26
CA GLY A 725 36.40 9.48 -24.35
C GLY A 725 36.35 10.25 -25.67
N ASP A 726 35.14 10.46 -26.21
CA ASP A 726 34.89 11.14 -27.51
C ASP A 726 35.28 12.66 -27.56
N ASP A 727 36.07 13.17 -26.62
CA ASP A 727 36.51 14.57 -26.61
C ASP A 727 37.74 14.89 -27.50
N GLU A 728 38.26 13.94 -28.29
CA GLU A 728 39.38 14.17 -29.20
C GLU A 728 39.05 13.79 -30.66
N ARG A 729 37.83 14.02 -31.12
CA ARG A 729 37.53 13.98 -32.56
C ARG A 729 36.75 15.23 -32.96
N ASP A 730 37.46 16.30 -33.19
CA ASP A 730 37.18 17.36 -34.15
C ASP A 730 38.28 17.41 -35.20
#